data_37f152d4de6380afbc3507006dd2ba23
#
_entry.id   37f152d4de6380afbc3507006dd2ba23
#
_cell.length_a   1.000
_cell.length_b   1.000
_cell.length_c   1.000
_cell.angle_alpha   90.00
_cell.angle_beta   90.00
_cell.angle_gamma   90.00
#
_symmetry.space_group_name_H-M   'P 1'
#
loop_
_entity.id
_entity.type
_entity.pdbx_description
1 polymer ?
#
loop_
_entity_poly.entity_id
_entity_poly.type
_entity_poly.pdbx_seq_one_letter_code
_entity_poly.pdbx_strand_id
1 'polypeptide(L)'
;MTGKRTTKVDFHLHSYASNVTDYYAVNTFAIPESYSDPLATYRELRAQGMGLVTLTDHNSIDGVKEMLDAHLPGVFISSEMTATFPEDGCNIHVTVANMTEAQFAEVNRLRSNLYEMLDYVETEIAQEANAKAGNRIAYFMTHPLMSTQNRPYGREGALTADHIEKALLLFPCLEVRNGTRTRSLNEFTHRLVTSLDRETIERLANKHGIVPRGRTPWLKGIVAGSDDHSGINQGRTWTEFLSPEGRESTPNDLVDAIRNRRTAIGGEHGGPVTLAHAMVKLLYDGHRKGGAQPGQGTQKNPAQRTVRMGGPIHELLRFVFDSQSTSVWQKVGFQARMTLKKLASMRRKGRDADRAFEAILADEAAALLSDVEFRRKLADAARTDDRIFLVVSSLIHRIFRRYVERLRSAQSLDLIRLVKEGVALAASNVFVSLPYLVSYLHQSSDRQIVEDVRSRFDFGEHKKLVLVTDTFFEINGVARTIRKMIDEAKRRGVDFTVVTCLHDSERAEVIAAADAQRYIDSGQLRILPSIVNLDFPEYQGLQIRIPPFLDLLKYLQESGFTKMQISTPGAIGIAGLMAAKLLQIETSSTYPTSFPEYVENYTRDVSLEALAWKYMCLFYHSVDEVVVPSKFIARLLHQRGMRNRKLLILDRWVDADRFHPKHKIDDFWQRYGVPEGATTFLYVGRIGLEKNLDTLADAFVELRKERPDVHLALVGDGPYRKALEAKLAGEPVTFTGFLEGQELSIAYASADVKLFPSTTDTWGNAPLEAQASGLPVVVSDQGGPQELMVHEVTGYCVKGREVHALVDAMHKLLDLDRRKRMGAAARAFVEQNKLAEPFSAILDSDSYRERFKKNKKVAQHDEDDRSPEAVDRYLVDHRVSHATTEAF
;
A
#
# COMPACT_ATOMS: atom_id res chain seq x y z
N MET A 1 2.08 -10.22 38.70
CA MET A 1 2.52 -9.14 39.64
C MET A 1 1.29 -8.73 40.44
N THR A 2 1.19 -9.20 41.64
CA THR A 2 0.02 -9.04 42.49
C THR A 2 0.10 -7.74 43.29
N GLY A 3 -0.82 -6.79 43.03
CA GLY A 3 -1.28 -5.81 43.98
C GLY A 3 -0.46 -4.55 44.30
N LYS A 4 0.61 -4.25 43.59
CA LYS A 4 1.31 -2.96 43.81
C LYS A 4 0.63 -1.86 42.99
N ARG A 5 0.23 -0.75 43.64
CA ARG A 5 -0.38 0.42 43.00
C ARG A 5 0.62 1.10 42.11
N THR A 6 0.25 1.43 40.87
CA THR A 6 1.05 2.23 39.93
C THR A 6 0.46 3.62 39.77
N THR A 7 1.33 4.60 39.53
CA THR A 7 0.96 5.98 39.15
C THR A 7 1.23 6.17 37.67
N LYS A 8 0.28 6.75 36.95
CA LYS A 8 0.33 7.02 35.50
C LYS A 8 0.51 8.51 35.25
N VAL A 9 1.20 8.85 34.19
CA VAL A 9 1.35 10.21 33.65
C VAL A 9 1.40 10.15 32.13
N ASP A 10 0.65 11.03 31.48
CA ASP A 10 0.84 11.31 30.05
C ASP A 10 1.90 12.39 29.92
N PHE A 11 3.06 12.03 29.35
CA PHE A 11 4.23 12.88 29.29
C PHE A 11 4.33 13.75 28.05
N HIS A 12 3.36 13.66 27.13
CA HIS A 12 3.47 14.34 25.86
C HIS A 12 2.08 14.78 25.39
N LEU A 13 1.73 16.01 25.68
CA LEU A 13 0.48 16.61 25.24
C LEU A 13 0.54 18.13 25.26
N HIS A 14 -0.24 18.77 24.41
CA HIS A 14 -0.18 20.19 24.14
C HIS A 14 -1.49 20.91 24.41
N SER A 15 -1.38 22.16 24.87
CA SER A 15 -2.49 23.11 25.06
C SER A 15 -2.41 24.25 24.06
N TYR A 16 -3.39 25.17 24.15
CA TYR A 16 -3.37 26.38 23.32
C TYR A 16 -2.18 27.32 23.62
N ALA A 17 -1.39 27.06 24.67
CA ALA A 17 -0.20 27.81 25.04
C ALA A 17 1.07 27.39 24.29
N SER A 18 0.99 26.38 23.42
CA SER A 18 2.09 25.93 22.58
C SER A 18 2.49 27.01 21.56
N ASN A 19 3.75 27.40 21.53
CA ASN A 19 4.22 28.62 20.85
C ASN A 19 4.84 28.40 19.46
N VAL A 20 5.11 27.16 19.05
CA VAL A 20 5.79 26.86 17.78
C VAL A 20 5.11 25.71 17.07
N THR A 21 4.87 25.85 15.78
CA THR A 21 4.34 24.79 14.96
C THR A 21 5.38 24.29 13.97
N ASP A 22 5.88 23.11 14.19
CA ASP A 22 6.72 22.42 13.21
C ASP A 22 5.87 21.68 12.14
N TYR A 23 4.55 21.69 12.29
CA TYR A 23 3.65 21.07 11.33
C TYR A 23 3.38 21.99 10.13
N TYR A 24 3.85 21.58 8.95
CA TYR A 24 3.65 22.32 7.70
C TYR A 24 2.18 22.67 7.42
N ALA A 25 1.28 21.75 7.68
CA ALA A 25 -0.15 21.98 7.47
C ALA A 25 -0.72 23.08 8.38
N VAL A 26 -0.29 23.12 9.63
CA VAL A 26 -0.70 24.14 10.60
C VAL A 26 -0.16 25.51 10.21
N ASN A 27 1.11 25.58 9.81
CA ASN A 27 1.71 26.82 9.30
C ASN A 27 1.07 27.30 7.99
N THR A 28 0.77 26.38 7.08
CA THR A 28 0.17 26.67 5.77
C THR A 28 -1.25 27.22 5.93
N PHE A 29 -2.02 26.71 6.88
CA PHE A 29 -3.42 27.12 7.11
C PHE A 29 -3.55 28.19 8.19
N ALA A 30 -2.46 28.65 8.81
CA ALA A 30 -2.43 29.62 9.93
C ALA A 30 -3.39 29.22 11.06
N ILE A 31 -3.42 27.95 11.43
CA ILE A 31 -4.24 27.38 12.50
C ILE A 31 -3.35 27.23 13.74
N PRO A 32 -3.80 27.51 14.97
CA PRO A 32 -3.06 27.16 16.18
C PRO A 32 -2.79 25.65 16.26
N GLU A 33 -1.67 25.31 16.84
CA GLU A 33 -1.24 23.91 16.98
C GLU A 33 -2.20 23.10 17.88
N SER A 34 -2.74 23.74 18.91
CA SER A 34 -3.75 23.16 19.79
C SER A 34 -4.79 24.19 20.21
N TYR A 35 -6.01 23.73 20.46
CA TYR A 35 -7.09 24.47 21.08
C TYR A 35 -7.46 23.91 22.46
N SER A 36 -6.68 22.96 22.98
CA SER A 36 -6.95 22.28 24.24
C SER A 36 -6.82 23.26 25.42
N ASP A 37 -7.87 23.32 26.23
CA ASP A 37 -7.91 24.12 27.44
C ASP A 37 -7.19 23.39 28.57
N PRO A 38 -6.17 23.99 29.26
CA PRO A 38 -5.41 23.36 30.30
C PRO A 38 -6.26 22.77 31.43
N LEU A 39 -7.27 23.51 31.92
CA LEU A 39 -8.10 23.08 33.03
C LEU A 39 -9.05 21.95 32.62
N ALA A 40 -9.53 21.96 31.38
CA ALA A 40 -10.32 20.85 30.83
C ALA A 40 -9.48 19.60 30.64
N THR A 41 -8.27 19.73 30.11
CA THR A 41 -7.26 18.68 29.97
C THR A 41 -6.95 18.02 31.30
N TYR A 42 -6.72 18.81 32.35
CA TYR A 42 -6.50 18.26 33.69
C TYR A 42 -7.65 17.38 34.16
N ARG A 43 -8.91 17.86 34.03
CA ARG A 43 -10.08 17.08 34.43
C ARG A 43 -10.20 15.77 33.67
N GLU A 44 -9.95 15.79 32.39
CA GLU A 44 -10.01 14.60 31.52
C GLU A 44 -8.92 13.59 31.90
N LEU A 45 -7.68 14.01 32.06
CA LEU A 45 -6.57 13.14 32.45
C LEU A 45 -6.80 12.51 33.83
N ARG A 46 -7.32 13.28 34.79
CA ARG A 46 -7.67 12.77 36.13
C ARG A 46 -8.83 11.75 36.06
N ALA A 47 -9.82 11.99 35.19
CA ALA A 47 -10.92 11.05 34.96
C ALA A 47 -10.44 9.73 34.33
N GLN A 48 -9.39 9.79 33.52
CA GLN A 48 -8.73 8.61 32.93
C GLN A 48 -7.73 7.93 33.88
N GLY A 49 -7.59 8.42 35.13
CA GLY A 49 -6.79 7.79 36.15
C GLY A 49 -5.31 8.20 36.15
N MET A 50 -4.94 9.29 35.50
CA MET A 50 -3.59 9.87 35.63
C MET A 50 -3.39 10.38 37.07
N GLY A 51 -2.34 9.91 37.72
CA GLY A 51 -2.01 10.29 39.09
C GLY A 51 -1.22 11.61 39.15
N LEU A 52 -0.38 11.86 38.15
CA LEU A 52 0.33 13.10 37.94
C LEU A 52 -0.07 13.68 36.60
N VAL A 53 -0.04 15.03 36.49
CA VAL A 53 -0.47 15.76 35.28
C VAL A 53 0.57 16.84 34.95
N THR A 54 0.95 16.92 33.68
CA THR A 54 1.75 18.02 33.14
C THR A 54 1.26 18.35 31.72
N LEU A 55 1.70 19.46 31.19
CA LEU A 55 1.66 19.82 29.77
C LEU A 55 3.09 19.99 29.29
N THR A 56 3.31 19.65 28.04
CA THR A 56 4.61 19.77 27.37
C THR A 56 4.54 20.71 26.20
N ASP A 57 3.86 21.86 26.38
CA ASP A 57 3.74 22.88 25.36
C ASP A 57 5.11 23.24 24.78
N HIS A 58 5.19 23.44 23.45
CA HIS A 58 6.42 23.78 22.76
C HIS A 58 7.00 25.10 23.25
N ASN A 59 8.20 25.02 23.84
CA ASN A 59 8.97 26.16 24.32
C ASN A 59 8.15 27.13 25.22
N SER A 60 7.14 26.60 25.92
CA SER A 60 6.26 27.33 26.82
C SER A 60 5.90 26.52 28.06
N ILE A 61 5.57 27.22 29.14
CA ILE A 61 5.01 26.64 30.37
C ILE A 61 3.70 27.32 30.77
N ASP A 62 3.16 28.19 29.92
CA ASP A 62 1.99 29.01 30.28
C ASP A 62 0.75 28.14 30.53
N GLY A 63 0.55 27.04 29.74
CA GLY A 63 -0.58 26.16 29.97
C GLY A 63 -0.50 25.41 31.31
N VAL A 64 0.68 24.91 31.68
CA VAL A 64 0.82 24.21 32.96
C VAL A 64 0.80 25.19 34.14
N LYS A 65 1.20 26.45 33.94
CA LYS A 65 1.07 27.50 34.96
C LYS A 65 -0.39 27.80 35.30
N GLU A 66 -1.31 27.83 34.33
CA GLU A 66 -2.75 27.97 34.59
C GLU A 66 -3.27 26.88 35.54
N MET A 67 -2.78 25.62 35.39
CA MET A 67 -3.13 24.52 36.31
C MET A 67 -2.54 24.73 37.71
N LEU A 68 -1.32 25.25 37.82
CA LEU A 68 -0.65 25.53 39.09
C LEU A 68 -1.31 26.69 39.81
N ASP A 69 -1.67 27.76 39.11
CA ASP A 69 -2.39 28.94 39.65
C ASP A 69 -3.80 28.56 40.16
N ALA A 70 -4.39 27.55 39.52
CA ALA A 70 -5.63 26.93 39.99
C ALA A 70 -5.45 25.97 41.17
N HIS A 71 -4.23 25.81 41.71
CA HIS A 71 -3.86 24.94 42.81
C HIS A 71 -4.28 23.48 42.65
N LEU A 72 -4.19 22.96 41.41
CA LEU A 72 -4.59 21.59 41.09
C LEU A 72 -3.55 20.58 41.58
N PRO A 73 -3.96 19.50 42.27
CA PRO A 73 -3.01 18.55 42.87
C PRO A 73 -2.32 17.68 41.80
N GLY A 74 -1.04 17.38 42.06
CA GLY A 74 -0.25 16.48 41.23
C GLY A 74 0.24 17.10 39.91
N VAL A 75 0.16 18.44 39.77
CA VAL A 75 0.66 19.18 38.60
C VAL A 75 2.12 19.55 38.81
N PHE A 76 2.90 19.52 37.73
CA PHE A 76 4.31 19.89 37.71
C PHE A 76 4.70 20.48 36.35
N ILE A 77 5.75 21.31 36.34
CA ILE A 77 6.20 22.02 35.13
C ILE A 77 7.01 21.08 34.24
N SER A 78 6.58 20.97 33.00
CA SER A 78 7.39 20.36 31.93
C SER A 78 7.21 21.19 30.65
N SER A 79 8.12 21.06 29.69
CA SER A 79 8.00 21.66 28.38
C SER A 79 8.77 20.82 27.37
N GLU A 80 8.27 20.76 26.17
CA GLU A 80 8.96 20.19 25.03
C GLU A 80 9.76 21.31 24.33
N MET A 81 11.07 21.19 24.42
CA MET A 81 12.01 22.17 23.88
C MET A 81 12.44 21.78 22.48
N THR A 82 12.29 22.69 21.52
CA THR A 82 12.90 22.54 20.20
C THR A 82 14.38 22.87 20.32
N ALA A 83 15.24 21.88 20.40
CA ALA A 83 16.66 22.03 20.59
C ALA A 83 17.43 21.75 19.28
N THR A 84 18.53 22.50 19.04
CA THR A 84 19.24 22.52 17.77
C THR A 84 20.63 21.91 17.91
N PHE A 85 21.00 21.00 17.00
CA PHE A 85 22.38 20.60 16.80
C PHE A 85 23.14 21.75 16.14
N PRO A 86 24.15 22.36 16.78
CA PRO A 86 24.80 23.58 16.27
C PRO A 86 25.59 23.35 14.98
N GLU A 87 26.02 22.13 14.70
CA GLU A 87 26.87 21.80 13.56
C GLU A 87 26.18 21.91 12.20
N ASP A 88 24.87 21.70 12.12
CA ASP A 88 24.13 21.72 10.86
C ASP A 88 22.71 22.30 10.96
N GLY A 89 22.32 22.73 12.16
CA GLY A 89 21.01 23.31 12.42
C GLY A 89 19.86 22.31 12.43
N CYS A 90 20.15 21.02 12.65
CA CYS A 90 19.12 20.01 12.82
C CYS A 90 18.39 20.19 14.15
N ASN A 91 17.08 20.28 14.12
CA ASN A 91 16.25 20.39 15.31
C ASN A 91 15.74 19.03 15.75
N ILE A 92 15.75 18.82 17.07
CA ILE A 92 15.11 17.70 17.74
C ILE A 92 14.27 18.23 18.89
N HIS A 93 13.35 17.40 19.38
CA HIS A 93 12.54 17.74 20.54
C HIS A 93 13.06 17.05 21.79
N VAL A 94 13.13 17.83 22.87
CA VAL A 94 13.62 17.40 24.17
C VAL A 94 12.64 17.82 25.23
N THR A 95 12.03 16.87 25.93
CA THR A 95 11.22 17.21 27.11
C THR A 95 12.14 17.27 28.34
N VAL A 96 12.02 18.40 29.05
CA VAL A 96 12.61 18.58 30.41
C VAL A 96 11.44 18.63 31.41
N ALA A 97 11.44 17.74 32.36
CA ALA A 97 10.33 17.47 33.27
C ALA A 97 10.67 17.90 34.71
N ASN A 98 9.64 18.44 35.38
CA ASN A 98 9.66 18.90 36.78
C ASN A 98 10.64 20.04 37.06
N MET A 99 10.71 21.00 36.11
CA MET A 99 11.45 22.24 36.22
C MET A 99 10.84 23.24 37.20
N THR A 100 11.65 24.18 37.69
CA THR A 100 11.16 25.47 38.17
C THR A 100 11.05 26.46 37.01
N GLU A 101 10.32 27.57 37.18
CA GLU A 101 10.24 28.63 36.17
C GLU A 101 11.60 29.21 35.80
N ALA A 102 12.50 29.33 36.77
CA ALA A 102 13.88 29.83 36.56
C ALA A 102 14.69 28.84 35.70
N GLN A 103 14.60 27.54 35.97
CA GLN A 103 15.24 26.51 35.18
C GLN A 103 14.66 26.47 33.74
N PHE A 104 13.35 26.60 33.56
CA PHE A 104 12.75 26.71 32.25
C PHE A 104 13.28 27.90 31.46
N ALA A 105 13.39 29.10 32.10
CA ALA A 105 13.89 30.30 31.43
C ALA A 105 15.31 30.09 30.87
N GLU A 106 16.17 29.42 31.63
CA GLU A 106 17.54 29.16 31.20
C GLU A 106 17.65 28.05 30.16
N VAL A 107 16.91 26.94 30.29
CA VAL A 107 16.79 25.88 29.27
C VAL A 107 16.29 26.48 27.97
N ASN A 108 15.27 27.34 28.01
CA ASN A 108 14.71 27.98 26.81
C ASN A 108 15.71 28.94 26.14
N ARG A 109 16.55 29.65 26.93
CA ARG A 109 17.63 30.50 26.41
C ARG A 109 18.71 29.69 25.67
N LEU A 110 19.07 28.51 26.20
CA LEU A 110 20.16 27.67 25.70
C LEU A 110 19.76 26.73 24.58
N ARG A 111 18.47 26.54 24.29
CA ARG A 111 17.97 25.51 23.34
C ARG A 111 18.49 25.64 21.90
N SER A 112 19.02 26.80 21.52
CA SER A 112 19.65 26.98 20.20
C SER A 112 20.96 26.19 20.03
N ASN A 113 21.53 25.71 21.16
CA ASN A 113 22.67 24.79 21.19
C ASN A 113 22.32 23.61 22.10
N LEU A 114 22.04 22.45 21.50
CA LEU A 114 21.67 21.24 22.25
C LEU A 114 22.69 20.86 23.33
N TYR A 115 23.96 20.99 23.02
CA TYR A 115 25.02 20.55 23.95
C TYR A 115 25.05 21.45 25.19
N GLU A 116 25.01 22.78 25.02
CA GLU A 116 25.00 23.74 26.12
C GLU A 116 23.73 23.60 26.98
N MET A 117 22.61 23.38 26.36
CA MET A 117 21.33 23.15 27.04
C MET A 117 21.42 21.89 27.93
N LEU A 118 21.92 20.80 27.37
CA LEU A 118 22.04 19.54 28.11
C LEU A 118 23.11 19.61 29.20
N ASP A 119 24.20 20.36 28.99
CA ASP A 119 25.24 20.57 30.02
C ASP A 119 24.70 21.38 31.22
N TYR A 120 23.86 22.39 30.96
CA TYR A 120 23.14 23.09 32.01
C TYR A 120 22.24 22.13 32.82
N VAL A 121 21.40 21.31 32.11
CA VAL A 121 20.49 20.37 32.77
C VAL A 121 21.26 19.35 33.64
N GLU A 122 22.39 18.82 33.15
CA GLU A 122 23.23 17.89 33.93
C GLU A 122 23.88 18.58 35.14
N THR A 123 24.24 19.87 35.01
CA THR A 123 24.77 20.65 36.14
C THR A 123 23.68 20.81 37.22
N GLU A 124 22.48 21.16 36.88
CA GLU A 124 21.34 21.22 37.81
C GLU A 124 21.12 19.87 38.50
N ILE A 125 21.11 18.75 37.71
CA ILE A 125 21.00 17.39 38.26
C ILE A 125 22.13 17.06 39.27
N ALA A 126 23.34 17.48 38.98
CA ALA A 126 24.46 17.27 39.92
C ALA A 126 24.34 18.09 41.21
N GLN A 127 23.80 19.30 41.12
CA GLN A 127 23.60 20.19 42.29
C GLN A 127 22.46 19.71 43.20
N GLU A 128 21.40 19.08 42.63
CA GLU A 128 20.29 18.51 43.40
C GLU A 128 20.77 17.46 44.44
N ALA A 129 21.83 16.74 44.14
CA ALA A 129 22.40 15.74 45.05
C ALA A 129 22.86 16.32 46.39
N ASN A 130 23.13 17.62 46.41
CA ASN A 130 23.60 18.35 47.59
C ASN A 130 22.49 19.15 48.32
N ALA A 131 21.29 19.26 47.67
CA ALA A 131 20.20 20.02 48.24
C ALA A 131 19.27 19.12 49.10
N LYS A 132 19.01 19.54 50.35
CA LYS A 132 18.13 18.81 51.29
C LYS A 132 16.63 18.85 50.92
N ALA A 133 16.21 19.77 50.10
CA ALA A 133 14.85 19.90 49.57
C ALA A 133 14.91 20.70 48.24
N GLY A 134 14.36 20.16 47.16
CA GLY A 134 14.28 20.83 45.87
C GLY A 134 13.56 19.99 44.83
N ASN A 135 13.18 20.61 43.73
CA ASN A 135 12.66 19.87 42.57
C ASN A 135 13.80 19.06 41.96
N ARG A 136 13.50 17.84 41.59
CA ARG A 136 14.38 16.98 40.81
C ARG A 136 13.92 17.02 39.35
N ILE A 137 14.86 17.24 38.43
CA ILE A 137 14.53 17.32 36.99
C ILE A 137 14.94 16.05 36.25
N ALA A 138 14.25 15.69 35.21
CA ALA A 138 14.62 14.66 34.25
C ALA A 138 14.48 15.20 32.83
N TYR A 139 15.24 14.64 31.90
CA TYR A 139 15.12 14.97 30.48
C TYR A 139 15.16 13.74 29.62
N PHE A 140 14.52 13.82 28.47
CA PHE A 140 14.48 12.75 27.48
C PHE A 140 14.20 13.31 26.08
N MET A 141 14.65 12.60 25.06
CA MET A 141 14.29 12.92 23.68
C MET A 141 12.90 12.40 23.38
N THR A 142 12.02 13.26 22.88
CA THR A 142 10.69 12.89 22.39
C THR A 142 10.77 12.40 20.93
N HIS A 143 9.89 11.50 20.53
CA HIS A 143 9.77 10.90 19.18
C HIS A 143 11.10 10.84 18.38
N PRO A 144 12.10 10.06 18.80
CA PRO A 144 13.49 10.14 18.32
C PRO A 144 13.70 9.97 16.81
N LEU A 145 12.78 9.26 16.13
CA LEU A 145 12.87 8.96 14.68
C LEU A 145 11.96 9.85 13.84
N MET A 146 11.56 11.00 14.36
CA MET A 146 10.71 11.96 13.66
C MET A 146 11.51 13.19 13.26
N SER A 147 11.42 13.58 11.99
CA SER A 147 11.92 14.88 11.53
C SER A 147 10.98 16.00 12.01
N THR A 148 11.51 16.93 12.82
CA THR A 148 10.76 18.08 13.35
C THR A 148 10.63 19.23 12.37
N GLN A 149 11.47 19.23 11.34
CA GLN A 149 11.43 20.24 10.28
C GLN A 149 10.98 19.59 8.99
N ASN A 150 10.18 20.31 8.17
CA ASN A 150 9.80 19.88 6.82
C ASN A 150 11.02 19.83 5.87
N ARG A 151 12.12 19.28 6.32
CA ARG A 151 13.33 19.05 5.57
C ARG A 151 13.38 17.59 5.16
N PRO A 152 13.21 17.28 3.88
CA PRO A 152 13.33 15.90 3.40
C PRO A 152 14.67 15.31 3.78
N TYR A 153 14.69 14.02 4.11
CA TYR A 153 15.89 13.26 4.38
C TYR A 153 16.98 13.50 3.31
N GLY A 154 18.20 13.69 3.75
CA GLY A 154 19.36 13.99 2.90
C GLY A 154 19.57 15.47 2.56
N ARG A 155 18.75 16.40 3.08
CA ARG A 155 19.00 17.84 3.02
C ARG A 155 19.72 18.34 4.29
N GLU A 156 20.44 19.45 4.15
CA GLU A 156 21.10 20.13 5.26
C GLU A 156 20.11 20.47 6.39
N GLY A 157 20.47 20.14 7.62
CA GLY A 157 19.65 20.31 8.80
C GLY A 157 18.47 19.32 8.93
N ALA A 158 18.40 18.29 8.07
CA ALA A 158 17.45 17.19 8.25
C ALA A 158 17.96 16.22 9.32
N LEU A 159 17.01 15.55 10.00
CA LEU A 159 17.36 14.47 10.93
C LEU A 159 18.01 13.31 10.17
N THR A 160 19.14 12.83 10.63
CA THR A 160 19.90 11.73 10.02
C THR A 160 20.19 10.64 11.05
N ALA A 161 20.62 9.47 10.60
CA ALA A 161 21.04 8.40 11.50
C ALA A 161 22.24 8.78 12.37
N ASP A 162 23.10 9.71 11.92
CA ASP A 162 24.19 10.24 12.77
C ASP A 162 23.64 11.03 13.95
N HIS A 163 22.56 11.81 13.76
CA HIS A 163 21.88 12.50 14.88
C HIS A 163 21.28 11.51 15.88
N ILE A 164 20.69 10.42 15.38
CA ILE A 164 20.15 9.36 16.25
C ILE A 164 21.28 8.68 17.04
N GLU A 165 22.39 8.34 16.40
CA GLU A 165 23.58 7.80 17.08
C GLU A 165 24.09 8.76 18.17
N LYS A 166 24.20 10.07 17.87
CA LYS A 166 24.57 11.11 18.87
C LYS A 166 23.51 11.20 19.98
N ALA A 167 22.24 11.16 19.67
CA ALA A 167 21.16 11.18 20.66
C ALA A 167 21.25 9.96 21.60
N LEU A 168 21.59 8.78 21.11
CA LEU A 168 21.83 7.60 21.94
C LEU A 168 23.01 7.76 22.91
N LEU A 169 23.97 8.64 22.62
CA LEU A 169 25.05 8.99 23.54
C LEU A 169 24.63 10.05 24.56
N LEU A 170 23.82 11.03 24.14
CA LEU A 170 23.49 12.23 24.91
C LEU A 170 22.30 12.04 25.87
N PHE A 171 21.33 11.18 25.53
CA PHE A 171 20.09 11.03 26.30
C PHE A 171 20.11 9.77 27.16
N PRO A 172 19.91 9.90 28.50
CA PRO A 172 19.77 8.75 29.41
C PRO A 172 18.38 8.08 29.29
N CYS A 173 17.38 8.77 28.74
CA CYS A 173 16.01 8.33 28.58
C CYS A 173 15.46 8.76 27.22
N LEU A 174 14.60 7.96 26.62
CA LEU A 174 13.96 8.25 25.34
C LEU A 174 12.47 7.89 25.36
N GLU A 175 11.67 8.65 24.60
CA GLU A 175 10.28 8.28 24.34
C GLU A 175 10.25 7.15 23.31
N VAL A 176 9.77 5.99 23.73
CA VAL A 176 9.72 4.78 22.88
C VAL A 176 8.31 4.43 22.42
N ARG A 177 7.30 5.10 22.98
CA ARG A 177 5.93 5.01 22.51
C ARG A 177 5.28 6.38 22.50
N ASN A 178 4.91 6.81 21.31
CA ASN A 178 4.22 8.06 21.05
C ASN A 178 2.84 7.76 20.47
N GLY A 179 1.80 8.39 21.00
CA GLY A 179 0.40 8.11 20.67
C GLY A 179 -0.05 8.60 19.30
N THR A 180 0.76 9.42 18.60
CA THR A 180 0.52 9.82 17.21
C THR A 180 1.27 8.95 16.20
N ARG A 181 2.19 8.09 16.65
CA ARG A 181 3.07 7.28 15.80
C ARG A 181 2.58 5.85 15.62
N THR A 182 2.91 5.27 14.46
CA THR A 182 2.52 3.90 14.14
C THR A 182 3.11 2.88 15.11
N ARG A 183 2.41 1.76 15.26
CA ARG A 183 2.88 0.64 16.07
C ARG A 183 4.28 0.19 15.64
N SER A 184 4.51 0.04 14.34
CA SER A 184 5.79 -0.42 13.80
C SER A 184 6.95 0.52 14.14
N LEU A 185 6.73 1.84 14.09
CA LEU A 185 7.73 2.82 14.46
C LEU A 185 8.02 2.80 15.97
N ASN A 186 6.99 2.77 16.80
CA ASN A 186 7.11 2.67 18.24
C ASN A 186 7.83 1.38 18.69
N GLU A 187 7.48 0.23 18.09
CA GLU A 187 8.14 -1.05 18.38
C GLU A 187 9.59 -1.06 17.91
N PHE A 188 9.89 -0.45 16.76
CA PHE A 188 11.26 -0.29 16.30
C PHE A 188 12.08 0.60 17.23
N THR A 189 11.55 1.76 17.64
CA THR A 189 12.22 2.66 18.60
C THR A 189 12.47 1.96 19.93
N HIS A 190 11.47 1.24 20.43
CA HIS A 190 11.62 0.46 21.68
C HIS A 190 12.71 -0.61 21.53
N ARG A 191 12.73 -1.36 20.43
CA ARG A 191 13.75 -2.37 20.15
C ARG A 191 15.14 -1.74 20.04
N LEU A 192 15.28 -0.62 19.31
CA LEU A 192 16.54 0.11 19.17
C LEU A 192 17.12 0.49 20.54
N VAL A 193 16.28 1.09 21.39
CA VAL A 193 16.69 1.59 22.71
C VAL A 193 17.04 0.46 23.68
N THR A 194 16.31 -0.68 23.61
CA THR A 194 16.50 -1.80 24.54
C THR A 194 17.55 -2.82 24.10
N SER A 195 18.00 -2.77 22.84
CA SER A 195 19.05 -3.64 22.30
C SER A 195 20.46 -3.09 22.44
N LEU A 196 20.62 -1.86 22.96
CA LEU A 196 21.94 -1.25 23.14
C LEU A 196 22.77 -2.03 24.14
N ASP A 197 24.02 -2.25 23.79
CA ASP A 197 25.04 -2.82 24.66
C ASP A 197 26.25 -1.89 24.83
N ARG A 198 27.18 -2.30 25.68
CA ARG A 198 28.36 -1.51 25.99
C ARG A 198 29.25 -1.29 24.77
N GLU A 199 29.44 -2.33 23.96
CA GLU A 199 30.28 -2.29 22.76
C GLU A 199 29.73 -1.31 21.73
N THR A 200 28.42 -1.35 21.50
CA THR A 200 27.72 -0.40 20.61
C THR A 200 27.94 1.05 21.08
N ILE A 201 27.73 1.34 22.36
CA ILE A 201 27.90 2.71 22.87
C ILE A 201 29.36 3.16 22.78
N GLU A 202 30.35 2.32 23.10
CA GLU A 202 31.78 2.64 22.98
C GLU A 202 32.16 2.89 21.51
N ARG A 203 31.66 2.10 20.59
CA ARG A 203 31.83 2.28 19.13
C ARG A 203 31.26 3.62 18.65
N LEU A 204 30.02 3.95 19.05
CA LEU A 204 29.38 5.23 18.71
C LEU A 204 30.13 6.42 19.35
N ALA A 205 30.54 6.31 20.59
CA ALA A 205 31.32 7.34 21.28
C ALA A 205 32.64 7.66 20.56
N ASN A 206 33.36 6.63 20.12
CA ASN A 206 34.58 6.78 19.33
C ASN A 206 34.28 7.38 17.93
N LYS A 207 33.19 6.97 17.29
CA LYS A 207 32.80 7.49 15.98
C LYS A 207 32.53 9.00 16.02
N HIS A 208 31.77 9.44 17.01
CA HIS A 208 31.29 10.82 17.09
C HIS A 208 32.13 11.73 18.00
N GLY A 209 33.10 11.20 18.74
CA GLY A 209 33.88 11.96 19.68
C GLY A 209 33.08 12.50 20.88
N ILE A 210 31.94 11.87 21.20
CA ILE A 210 31.01 12.30 22.24
C ILE A 210 31.18 11.38 23.46
N VAL A 211 31.35 11.96 24.64
CA VAL A 211 31.35 11.22 25.90
C VAL A 211 29.90 10.85 26.24
N PRO A 212 29.59 9.54 26.37
CA PRO A 212 28.22 9.11 26.69
C PRO A 212 27.79 9.58 28.08
N ARG A 213 26.56 10.09 28.21
CA ARG A 213 25.99 10.56 29.47
C ARG A 213 25.41 9.42 30.31
N GLY A 214 25.54 9.56 31.63
CA GLY A 214 25.05 8.59 32.60
C GLY A 214 26.06 7.50 32.97
N ARG A 215 25.83 6.83 34.13
CA ARG A 215 26.76 5.80 34.67
C ARG A 215 26.79 4.51 33.85
N THR A 216 25.71 4.17 33.21
CA THR A 216 25.53 2.98 32.36
C THR A 216 24.81 3.37 31.08
N PRO A 217 25.53 4.07 30.15
CA PRO A 217 24.90 4.75 29.02
C PRO A 217 24.23 3.80 28.00
N TRP A 218 24.53 2.50 28.01
CA TRP A 218 23.87 1.48 27.22
C TRP A 218 22.51 1.03 27.78
N LEU A 219 22.23 1.34 29.06
CA LEU A 219 20.91 1.09 29.64
C LEU A 219 20.12 2.39 29.63
N LYS A 220 19.05 2.47 28.83
CA LYS A 220 18.24 3.68 28.73
C LYS A 220 16.95 3.56 29.54
N GLY A 221 16.51 4.69 30.11
CA GLY A 221 15.15 4.85 30.57
C GLY A 221 14.18 4.91 29.39
N ILE A 222 12.93 4.53 29.62
CA ILE A 222 11.87 4.58 28.60
C ILE A 222 10.67 5.35 29.13
N VAL A 223 10.07 6.18 28.28
CA VAL A 223 8.85 6.93 28.56
C VAL A 223 7.89 6.83 27.36
N ALA A 224 6.64 7.24 27.60
CA ALA A 224 5.59 7.27 26.60
C ALA A 224 4.65 8.45 26.86
N GLY A 225 4.08 9.01 25.79
CA GLY A 225 3.08 10.05 25.83
C GLY A 225 2.15 10.03 24.64
N SER A 226 1.02 10.76 24.73
CA SER A 226 0.00 10.76 23.67
C SER A 226 0.36 11.64 22.49
N ASP A 227 1.17 12.67 22.67
CA ASP A 227 1.50 13.70 21.67
C ASP A 227 0.21 14.34 21.10
N ASP A 228 -0.75 14.59 22.01
CA ASP A 228 -2.08 15.05 21.61
C ASP A 228 -2.16 16.56 21.53
N HIS A 229 -2.59 17.05 20.36
CA HIS A 229 -2.81 18.45 20.05
C HIS A 229 -4.30 18.81 19.97
N SER A 230 -5.17 17.84 19.99
CA SER A 230 -6.58 17.98 19.61
C SER A 230 -7.59 17.78 20.73
N GLY A 231 -7.14 17.27 21.86
CA GLY A 231 -8.01 16.84 22.96
C GLY A 231 -8.72 15.50 22.74
N ILE A 232 -8.41 14.77 21.64
CA ILE A 232 -9.07 13.48 21.34
C ILE A 232 -8.33 12.30 21.95
N ASN A 233 -6.99 12.38 22.03
CA ASN A 233 -6.12 11.25 22.35
C ASN A 233 -5.43 11.38 23.71
N GLN A 234 -5.77 12.42 24.49
CA GLN A 234 -5.22 12.68 25.83
C GLN A 234 -5.33 11.43 26.73
N GLY A 235 -4.25 11.09 27.40
CA GLY A 235 -4.20 9.97 28.33
C GLY A 235 -4.30 8.58 27.72
N ARG A 236 -4.35 8.43 26.39
CA ARG A 236 -4.38 7.11 25.72
C ARG A 236 -3.04 6.41 25.71
N THR A 237 -1.95 7.17 25.85
CA THR A 237 -0.59 6.64 25.93
C THR A 237 0.06 7.26 27.15
N TRP A 238 0.72 6.44 27.98
CA TRP A 238 1.23 6.91 29.27
C TRP A 238 2.50 6.20 29.70
N THR A 239 3.23 6.87 30.56
CA THR A 239 4.31 6.32 31.40
C THR A 239 3.73 5.95 32.75
N GLU A 240 4.15 4.80 33.32
CA GLU A 240 3.75 4.40 34.66
C GLU A 240 4.96 3.97 35.51
N PHE A 241 4.81 4.11 36.81
CA PHE A 241 5.83 3.70 37.79
C PHE A 241 5.16 3.23 39.09
N LEU A 242 5.88 2.50 39.90
CA LEU A 242 5.38 2.01 41.19
C LEU A 242 5.15 3.17 42.16
N SER A 243 3.94 3.29 42.66
CA SER A 243 3.60 4.29 43.70
C SER A 243 4.32 3.97 45.02
N PRO A 244 4.78 4.99 45.75
CA PRO A 244 5.33 4.80 47.10
C PRO A 244 4.24 4.25 48.04
N GLU A 245 4.66 3.45 49.02
CA GLU A 245 3.76 2.90 50.02
C GLU A 245 3.31 3.99 51.01
N GLY A 246 1.99 4.01 51.31
CA GLY A 246 1.43 4.88 52.36
C GLY A 246 1.24 6.36 52.03
N ARG A 247 1.60 6.83 50.79
CA ARG A 247 1.37 8.23 50.38
C ARG A 247 1.05 8.30 48.90
N GLU A 248 0.61 9.46 48.47
CA GLU A 248 0.47 9.78 47.03
C GLU A 248 1.83 9.98 46.39
N SER A 249 1.91 9.70 45.11
CA SER A 249 3.11 9.94 44.31
C SER A 249 3.33 11.44 44.07
N THR A 250 4.59 11.87 44.13
CA THR A 250 5.01 13.21 43.85
C THR A 250 5.73 13.28 42.48
N PRO A 251 5.92 14.47 41.89
CA PRO A 251 6.73 14.61 40.70
C PRO A 251 8.17 14.15 40.89
N ASN A 252 8.74 14.31 42.10
CA ASN A 252 10.09 13.79 42.41
C ASN A 252 10.17 12.26 42.37
N ASP A 253 9.10 11.54 42.78
CA ASP A 253 9.07 10.08 42.69
C ASP A 253 9.10 9.63 41.23
N LEU A 254 8.41 10.36 40.34
CA LEU A 254 8.43 10.12 38.92
C LEU A 254 9.80 10.35 38.31
N VAL A 255 10.46 11.47 38.63
CA VAL A 255 11.83 11.78 38.19
C VAL A 255 12.80 10.70 38.66
N ASP A 256 12.68 10.24 39.92
CA ASP A 256 13.48 9.15 40.43
C ASP A 256 13.23 7.83 39.71
N ALA A 257 11.99 7.58 39.33
CA ALA A 257 11.67 6.39 38.54
C ALA A 257 12.29 6.46 37.14
N ILE A 258 12.25 7.62 36.47
CA ILE A 258 12.86 7.83 35.15
C ILE A 258 14.40 7.65 35.24
N ARG A 259 15.05 8.36 36.13
CA ARG A 259 16.52 8.31 36.31
C ARG A 259 17.01 6.90 36.67
N ASN A 260 16.23 6.15 37.45
CA ASN A 260 16.55 4.79 37.85
C ASN A 260 15.99 3.71 36.95
N ARG A 261 15.40 4.09 35.79
CA ARG A 261 14.85 3.15 34.79
C ARG A 261 13.79 2.22 35.36
N ARG A 262 12.94 2.75 36.24
CA ARG A 262 11.86 2.03 36.91
C ARG A 262 10.49 2.43 36.36
N THR A 263 10.49 2.97 35.15
CA THR A 263 9.28 3.30 34.38
C THR A 263 8.88 2.15 33.47
N ALA A 264 7.60 2.00 33.29
CA ALA A 264 6.98 1.15 32.27
C ALA A 264 6.11 2.03 31.35
N ILE A 265 5.81 1.53 30.17
CA ILE A 265 5.02 2.25 29.18
C ILE A 265 3.70 1.52 28.92
N GLY A 266 2.63 2.28 28.80
CA GLY A 266 1.28 1.75 28.55
C GLY A 266 0.57 2.50 27.43
N GLY A 267 -0.63 2.02 27.10
CA GLY A 267 -1.53 2.70 26.17
C GLY A 267 -1.42 2.26 24.72
N GLU A 268 -2.04 3.06 23.88
CA GLU A 268 -2.27 2.76 22.47
C GLU A 268 -1.16 3.34 21.59
N HIS A 269 -1.05 2.78 20.39
CA HIS A 269 -0.28 3.37 19.29
C HIS A 269 -1.21 4.21 18.42
N GLY A 270 -0.70 5.26 17.81
CA GLY A 270 -1.41 6.05 16.84
C GLY A 270 -1.12 5.67 15.39
N GLY A 271 -1.17 6.67 14.54
CA GLY A 271 -0.86 6.54 13.13
C GLY A 271 -1.37 7.72 12.30
N PRO A 272 -1.26 7.65 10.97
CA PRO A 272 -1.77 8.71 10.09
C PRO A 272 -3.25 9.01 10.29
N VAL A 273 -4.05 7.98 10.60
CA VAL A 273 -5.49 8.16 10.89
C VAL A 273 -5.69 8.99 12.15
N THR A 274 -4.94 8.72 13.22
CA THR A 274 -4.98 9.49 14.48
C THR A 274 -4.63 10.96 14.22
N LEU A 275 -3.56 11.20 13.45
CA LEU A 275 -3.13 12.56 13.09
C LEU A 275 -4.17 13.26 12.20
N ALA A 276 -4.75 12.56 11.22
CA ALA A 276 -5.83 13.11 10.39
C ALA A 276 -7.04 13.53 11.22
N HIS A 277 -7.41 12.74 12.22
CA HIS A 277 -8.52 13.06 13.13
C HIS A 277 -8.20 14.28 14.00
N ALA A 278 -6.97 14.38 14.49
CA ALA A 278 -6.50 15.56 15.19
C ALA A 278 -6.64 16.82 14.31
N MET A 279 -6.21 16.75 13.03
CA MET A 279 -6.37 17.84 12.07
C MET A 279 -7.84 18.20 11.82
N VAL A 280 -8.72 17.22 11.64
CA VAL A 280 -10.17 17.46 11.47
C VAL A 280 -10.75 18.15 12.70
N LYS A 281 -10.35 17.74 13.90
CA LYS A 281 -10.78 18.37 15.17
C LYS A 281 -10.27 19.78 15.30
N LEU A 282 -9.02 20.05 14.99
CA LEU A 282 -8.44 21.40 14.99
C LEU A 282 -9.17 22.34 14.02
N LEU A 283 -9.49 21.86 12.81
CA LEU A 283 -10.32 22.62 11.85
C LEU A 283 -11.71 22.91 12.40
N TYR A 284 -12.34 21.95 13.06
CA TYR A 284 -13.64 22.10 13.69
C TYR A 284 -13.59 23.13 14.83
N ASP A 285 -12.62 23.05 15.72
CA ASP A 285 -12.45 23.96 16.86
C ASP A 285 -12.10 25.38 16.38
N GLY A 286 -11.25 25.53 15.38
CA GLY A 286 -10.92 26.79 14.75
C GLY A 286 -12.16 27.49 14.17
N HIS A 287 -13.02 26.72 13.51
CA HIS A 287 -14.30 27.26 13.03
C HIS A 287 -15.25 27.68 14.17
N ARG A 288 -15.34 26.85 15.23
CA ARG A 288 -16.23 27.12 16.39
C ARG A 288 -15.79 28.33 17.19
N LYS A 289 -14.49 28.52 17.40
CA LYS A 289 -13.92 29.63 18.19
C LYS A 289 -13.70 30.90 17.36
N GLY A 290 -14.10 30.93 16.08
CA GLY A 290 -13.99 32.10 15.21
C GLY A 290 -12.58 32.52 14.86
N GLY A 291 -11.60 31.60 14.95
CA GLY A 291 -10.18 31.88 14.65
C GLY A 291 -9.47 32.74 15.70
N ALA A 292 -10.08 33.04 16.84
CA ALA A 292 -9.44 33.77 17.92
C ALA A 292 -8.65 32.85 18.83
N GLN A 293 -7.39 33.16 19.09
CA GLN A 293 -6.64 32.52 20.17
C GLN A 293 -7.22 32.97 21.51
N PRO A 294 -7.48 32.06 22.45
CA PRO A 294 -7.78 32.42 23.82
C PRO A 294 -6.58 33.20 24.42
N GLY A 295 -6.79 34.40 24.90
CA GLY A 295 -5.76 35.21 25.56
C GLY A 295 -5.15 36.35 24.74
N GLN A 296 -5.36 36.47 23.43
CA GLN A 296 -4.94 37.63 22.66
C GLN A 296 -6.12 38.54 22.37
N GLY A 297 -6.01 39.80 22.79
CA GLY A 297 -6.98 40.85 22.52
C GLY A 297 -7.22 40.99 21.01
N THR A 298 -8.47 41.27 20.65
CA THR A 298 -9.00 41.33 19.30
C THR A 298 -8.26 42.28 18.35
N GLN A 299 -7.10 41.88 17.81
CA GLN A 299 -6.59 42.46 16.58
C GLN A 299 -6.96 41.53 15.42
N LYS A 300 -8.00 41.91 14.69
CA LYS A 300 -8.39 41.21 13.45
C LYS A 300 -7.29 41.35 12.41
N ASN A 301 -6.53 40.29 12.20
CA ASN A 301 -5.60 40.22 11.09
C ASN A 301 -6.42 40.00 9.79
N PRO A 302 -6.40 40.92 8.79
CA PRO A 302 -7.23 40.81 7.59
C PRO A 302 -6.91 39.59 6.68
N ALA A 303 -5.81 38.87 6.95
CA ALA A 303 -5.41 37.68 6.20
C ALA A 303 -6.08 36.37 6.70
N GLN A 304 -6.75 36.39 7.85
CA GLN A 304 -7.46 35.22 8.36
C GLN A 304 -8.82 35.06 7.64
N ARG A 305 -8.79 34.49 6.45
CA ARG A 305 -10.01 33.94 5.82
C ARG A 305 -10.36 32.67 6.59
N THR A 306 -11.29 32.81 7.55
CA THR A 306 -11.91 31.64 8.20
C THR A 306 -12.53 30.73 7.13
N VAL A 307 -12.10 29.48 7.06
CA VAL A 307 -12.77 28.44 6.25
C VAL A 307 -14.16 28.26 6.86
N ARG A 308 -15.19 28.86 6.26
CA ARG A 308 -16.58 28.65 6.68
C ARG A 308 -17.02 27.27 6.26
N MET A 309 -17.01 26.31 7.18
CA MET A 309 -17.64 25.02 6.95
C MET A 309 -19.16 25.19 6.83
N GLY A 310 -19.74 24.72 5.73
CA GLY A 310 -21.20 24.77 5.49
C GLY A 310 -21.99 24.05 6.58
N GLY A 311 -23.20 24.52 6.85
CA GLY A 311 -24.05 24.09 7.97
C GLY A 311 -24.16 22.58 8.21
N PRO A 312 -24.38 21.72 7.17
CA PRO A 312 -24.50 20.27 7.37
C PRO A 312 -23.19 19.57 7.75
N ILE A 313 -22.04 20.03 7.23
CA ILE A 313 -20.73 19.47 7.60
C ILE A 313 -20.41 19.82 9.04
N HIS A 314 -20.66 21.07 9.44
CA HIS A 314 -20.49 21.51 10.83
C HIS A 314 -21.38 20.68 11.78
N GLU A 315 -22.63 20.43 11.43
CA GLU A 315 -23.54 19.61 12.25
C GLU A 315 -23.11 18.12 12.30
N LEU A 316 -22.55 17.61 11.20
CA LEU A 316 -21.98 16.24 11.19
C LEU A 316 -20.77 16.14 12.12
N LEU A 317 -19.84 17.08 12.04
CA LEU A 317 -18.67 17.12 12.92
C LEU A 317 -19.07 17.36 14.38
N ARG A 318 -20.05 18.22 14.62
CA ARG A 318 -20.63 18.42 15.94
C ARG A 318 -21.21 17.13 16.51
N PHE A 319 -21.95 16.35 15.71
CA PHE A 319 -22.47 15.05 16.15
C PHE A 319 -21.35 14.08 16.50
N VAL A 320 -20.24 14.09 15.76
CA VAL A 320 -19.07 13.26 16.02
C VAL A 320 -18.37 13.65 17.32
N PHE A 321 -18.09 14.95 17.51
CA PHE A 321 -17.26 15.45 18.61
C PHE A 321 -18.03 15.74 19.90
N ASP A 322 -19.29 16.20 19.83
CA ASP A 322 -20.09 16.60 20.99
C ASP A 322 -21.03 15.49 21.48
N SER A 323 -20.94 14.28 20.95
CA SER A 323 -21.93 13.21 21.18
C SER A 323 -21.94 12.61 22.59
N GLN A 324 -21.01 12.96 23.47
CA GLN A 324 -21.03 12.51 24.87
C GLN A 324 -22.12 13.14 25.74
N SER A 325 -22.77 14.23 25.28
CA SER A 325 -23.75 14.99 26.08
C SER A 325 -25.16 15.07 25.49
N THR A 326 -25.47 14.40 24.40
CA THR A 326 -26.75 14.63 23.70
C THR A 326 -27.91 13.81 24.22
N SER A 327 -28.87 14.49 24.90
CA SER A 327 -30.18 13.95 25.23
C SER A 327 -31.00 13.60 23.97
N VAL A 328 -32.01 12.70 24.13
CA VAL A 328 -32.93 12.29 23.03
C VAL A 328 -33.59 13.51 22.36
N TRP A 329 -33.87 14.57 23.11
CA TRP A 329 -34.48 15.81 22.62
C TRP A 329 -33.56 16.64 21.71
N GLN A 330 -32.25 16.60 21.92
CA GLN A 330 -31.28 17.24 21.02
C GLN A 330 -31.18 16.49 19.70
N LYS A 331 -31.34 15.15 19.72
CA LYS A 331 -31.38 14.30 18.51
C LYS A 331 -32.64 14.63 17.67
N VAL A 332 -33.78 14.80 18.27
CA VAL A 332 -35.05 15.19 17.60
C VAL A 332 -34.97 16.64 17.05
N GLY A 333 -34.40 17.56 17.79
CA GLY A 333 -34.18 18.94 17.34
C GLY A 333 -33.18 19.07 16.20
N PHE A 334 -32.20 18.15 16.12
CA PHE A 334 -31.29 18.04 15.02
C PHE A 334 -31.98 17.55 13.73
N GLN A 335 -32.80 16.50 13.81
CA GLN A 335 -33.57 16.02 12.66
C GLN A 335 -34.53 17.09 12.11
N ALA A 336 -35.21 17.79 12.97
CA ALA A 336 -36.12 18.88 12.57
C ALA A 336 -35.37 20.02 11.86
N ARG A 337 -34.22 20.42 12.37
CA ARG A 337 -33.37 21.45 11.74
C ARG A 337 -32.81 21.03 10.39
N MET A 338 -32.40 19.76 10.25
CA MET A 338 -31.89 19.22 8.97
C MET A 338 -33.00 19.15 7.92
N THR A 339 -34.21 18.75 8.32
CA THR A 339 -35.37 18.71 7.42
C THR A 339 -35.76 20.12 6.97
N LEU A 340 -35.76 21.12 7.86
CA LEU A 340 -36.03 22.53 7.52
C LEU A 340 -34.95 23.14 6.61
N LYS A 341 -33.66 22.82 6.85
CA LYS A 341 -32.54 23.22 5.96
C LYS A 341 -32.62 22.58 4.59
N LYS A 342 -33.03 21.29 4.50
CA LYS A 342 -33.28 20.60 3.24
C LYS A 342 -34.40 21.25 2.42
N LEU A 343 -35.50 21.64 3.08
CA LEU A 343 -36.60 22.39 2.46
C LEU A 343 -36.17 23.78 2.01
N ALA A 344 -35.31 24.45 2.77
CA ALA A 344 -34.79 25.79 2.42
C ALA A 344 -33.78 25.70 1.24
N SER A 345 -32.95 24.61 1.14
CA SER A 345 -32.03 24.43 0.03
C SER A 345 -32.73 24.09 -1.28
N MET A 346 -33.86 23.36 -1.23
CA MET A 346 -34.70 23.10 -2.40
C MET A 346 -35.31 24.37 -3.03
N ARG A 347 -35.51 25.43 -2.25
CA ARG A 347 -36.01 26.75 -2.73
C ARG A 347 -34.92 27.63 -3.37
N ARG A 348 -33.60 27.27 -3.25
CA ARG A 348 -32.48 28.09 -3.75
C ARG A 348 -31.78 27.49 -4.98
N LYS A 349 -32.50 26.81 -5.89
CA LYS A 349 -31.97 26.37 -7.19
C LYS A 349 -31.74 27.58 -8.10
N GLY A 350 -30.52 28.07 -8.16
CA GLY A 350 -30.04 28.98 -9.19
C GLY A 350 -28.80 29.79 -8.78
N ARG A 351 -27.74 29.48 -9.47
CA ARG A 351 -26.46 30.19 -9.69
C ARG A 351 -25.23 29.72 -8.91
N ASP A 352 -24.21 29.36 -9.72
CA ASP A 352 -22.77 29.31 -9.55
C ASP A 352 -22.14 27.97 -9.14
N ALA A 353 -21.03 27.60 -9.85
CA ALA A 353 -20.28 26.36 -9.69
C ALA A 353 -19.65 26.17 -8.29
N ASP A 354 -19.31 27.28 -7.61
CA ASP A 354 -18.76 27.22 -6.23
C ASP A 354 -19.82 26.81 -5.19
N ARG A 355 -21.10 27.09 -5.46
CA ARG A 355 -22.23 26.63 -4.65
C ARG A 355 -22.56 25.14 -4.90
N ALA A 356 -22.11 24.58 -6.03
CA ALA A 356 -22.38 23.17 -6.35
C ALA A 356 -21.58 22.21 -5.44
N PHE A 357 -20.34 22.55 -5.09
CA PHE A 357 -19.50 21.75 -4.21
C PHE A 357 -20.03 21.67 -2.77
N GLU A 358 -20.29 22.82 -2.14
CA GLU A 358 -20.86 22.87 -0.78
C GLU A 358 -22.24 22.20 -0.72
N ALA A 359 -23.03 22.33 -1.79
CA ALA A 359 -24.36 21.70 -1.87
C ALA A 359 -24.26 20.17 -1.97
N ILE A 360 -23.33 19.63 -2.74
CA ILE A 360 -23.13 18.18 -2.85
C ILE A 360 -22.70 17.59 -1.50
N LEU A 361 -21.70 18.20 -0.85
CA LEU A 361 -21.26 17.75 0.47
C LEU A 361 -22.39 17.85 1.51
N ALA A 362 -23.16 18.92 1.47
CA ALA A 362 -24.30 19.12 2.36
C ALA A 362 -25.41 18.07 2.15
N ASP A 363 -25.75 17.79 0.89
CA ASP A 363 -26.76 16.79 0.54
C ASP A 363 -26.33 15.38 0.97
N GLU A 364 -25.08 14.99 0.70
CA GLU A 364 -24.58 13.66 1.07
C GLU A 364 -24.41 13.52 2.59
N ALA A 365 -23.97 14.57 3.29
CA ALA A 365 -23.92 14.57 4.75
C ALA A 365 -25.31 14.44 5.38
N ALA A 366 -26.32 15.15 4.82
CA ALA A 366 -27.71 15.03 5.27
C ALA A 366 -28.28 13.64 5.00
N ALA A 367 -27.98 13.08 3.83
CA ALA A 367 -28.42 11.72 3.47
C ALA A 367 -27.77 10.67 4.38
N LEU A 368 -26.46 10.80 4.67
CA LEU A 368 -25.73 9.93 5.58
C LEU A 368 -26.31 9.93 6.99
N LEU A 369 -26.61 11.12 7.53
CA LEU A 369 -27.23 11.26 8.85
C LEU A 369 -28.67 10.74 8.91
N SER A 370 -29.35 10.66 7.77
CA SER A 370 -30.70 10.09 7.68
C SER A 370 -30.68 8.56 7.60
N ASP A 371 -29.54 7.96 7.28
CA ASP A 371 -29.37 6.52 7.13
C ASP A 371 -29.39 5.82 8.51
N VAL A 372 -30.32 4.88 8.71
CA VAL A 372 -30.52 4.20 9.99
C VAL A 372 -29.36 3.24 10.29
N GLU A 373 -28.87 2.52 9.28
CA GLU A 373 -27.78 1.56 9.44
C GLU A 373 -26.46 2.28 9.76
N PHE A 374 -26.19 3.40 9.06
CA PHE A 374 -25.05 4.24 9.36
C PHE A 374 -25.07 4.75 10.79
N ARG A 375 -26.21 5.27 11.25
CA ARG A 375 -26.36 5.74 12.64
C ARG A 375 -26.13 4.64 13.66
N ARG A 376 -26.57 3.41 13.37
CA ARG A 376 -26.30 2.25 14.24
C ARG A 376 -24.80 1.98 14.29
N LYS A 377 -24.12 1.84 13.13
CA LYS A 377 -22.67 1.65 13.08
C LYS A 377 -21.90 2.75 13.82
N LEU A 378 -22.37 4.00 13.70
CA LEU A 378 -21.75 5.14 14.38
C LEU A 378 -21.96 5.09 15.90
N ALA A 379 -23.12 4.64 16.36
CA ALA A 379 -23.43 4.46 17.79
C ALA A 379 -22.63 3.29 18.40
N ASP A 380 -22.45 2.21 17.63
CA ASP A 380 -21.71 1.00 18.04
C ASP A 380 -20.19 1.22 18.08
N ALA A 381 -19.69 2.24 17.35
CA ALA A 381 -18.28 2.61 17.35
C ALA A 381 -17.88 3.19 18.72
N ALA A 382 -17.08 2.44 19.48
CA ALA A 382 -16.70 2.80 20.84
C ALA A 382 -15.76 4.00 20.90
N ARG A 383 -14.87 4.14 19.91
CA ARG A 383 -13.81 5.15 19.88
C ARG A 383 -14.19 6.33 18.99
N THR A 384 -13.79 7.54 19.39
CA THR A 384 -13.98 8.75 18.57
C THR A 384 -13.28 8.62 17.22
N ASP A 385 -12.10 8.03 17.17
CA ASP A 385 -11.37 7.76 15.94
C ASP A 385 -12.18 6.93 14.94
N ASP A 386 -12.77 5.82 15.40
CA ASP A 386 -13.58 4.95 14.54
C ASP A 386 -14.82 5.67 14.01
N ARG A 387 -15.41 6.53 14.83
CA ARG A 387 -16.55 7.39 14.43
C ARG A 387 -16.17 8.38 13.35
N ILE A 388 -15.04 9.08 13.51
CA ILE A 388 -14.56 10.06 12.52
C ILE A 388 -14.24 9.33 11.21
N PHE A 389 -13.50 8.24 11.28
CA PHE A 389 -13.15 7.45 10.09
C PHE A 389 -14.39 6.95 9.36
N LEU A 390 -15.37 6.41 10.09
CA LEU A 390 -16.63 5.93 9.53
C LEU A 390 -17.39 7.03 8.80
N VAL A 391 -17.47 8.24 9.40
CA VAL A 391 -18.11 9.40 8.79
C VAL A 391 -17.42 9.79 7.49
N VAL A 392 -16.10 9.96 7.54
CA VAL A 392 -15.31 10.44 6.40
C VAL A 392 -15.31 9.43 5.26
N SER A 393 -15.03 8.15 5.54
CA SER A 393 -15.02 7.11 4.52
C SER A 393 -16.39 6.91 3.88
N SER A 394 -17.46 6.91 4.69
CA SER A 394 -18.82 6.80 4.17
C SER A 394 -19.23 7.98 3.28
N LEU A 395 -18.82 9.19 3.65
CA LEU A 395 -19.10 10.40 2.85
C LEU A 395 -18.38 10.33 1.49
N ILE A 396 -17.11 9.95 1.48
CA ILE A 396 -16.32 9.74 0.26
C ILE A 396 -16.98 8.69 -0.64
N HIS A 397 -17.38 7.55 -0.09
CA HIS A 397 -18.02 6.46 -0.84
C HIS A 397 -19.36 6.93 -1.47
N ARG A 398 -20.15 7.68 -0.75
CA ARG A 398 -21.44 8.21 -1.26
C ARG A 398 -21.23 9.22 -2.37
N ILE A 399 -20.31 10.17 -2.22
CA ILE A 399 -19.96 11.15 -3.25
C ILE A 399 -19.50 10.42 -4.52
N PHE A 400 -18.64 9.41 -4.37
CA PHE A 400 -18.13 8.63 -5.51
C PHE A 400 -19.25 7.85 -6.21
N ARG A 401 -20.13 7.17 -5.45
CA ARG A 401 -21.28 6.42 -5.99
C ARG A 401 -22.22 7.33 -6.77
N ARG A 402 -22.56 8.50 -6.22
CA ARG A 402 -23.39 9.51 -6.90
C ARG A 402 -22.81 9.93 -8.24
N TYR A 403 -21.49 10.06 -8.33
CA TYR A 403 -20.83 10.38 -9.59
C TYR A 403 -21.00 9.27 -10.62
N VAL A 404 -20.73 8.03 -10.24
CA VAL A 404 -20.87 6.88 -11.13
C VAL A 404 -22.32 6.70 -11.60
N GLU A 405 -23.30 6.88 -10.72
CA GLU A 405 -24.72 6.83 -11.07
C GLU A 405 -25.11 7.89 -12.11
N ARG A 406 -24.59 9.12 -11.96
CA ARG A 406 -24.78 10.18 -12.95
C ARG A 406 -24.13 9.88 -14.28
N LEU A 407 -22.94 9.30 -14.29
CA LEU A 407 -22.27 8.82 -15.50
C LEU A 407 -23.12 7.77 -16.24
N ARG A 408 -23.70 6.82 -15.50
CA ARG A 408 -24.57 5.77 -16.06
C ARG A 408 -25.87 6.32 -16.62
N SER A 409 -26.42 7.37 -16.02
CA SER A 409 -27.72 7.94 -16.42
C SER A 409 -27.65 8.99 -17.54
N ALA A 410 -26.46 9.36 -18.01
CA ALA A 410 -26.26 10.34 -19.06
C ALA A 410 -26.64 9.76 -20.44
N GLN A 411 -27.83 10.10 -20.94
CA GLN A 411 -28.34 9.66 -22.26
C GLN A 411 -27.68 10.40 -23.44
N SER A 412 -26.97 11.47 -23.22
CA SER A 412 -26.17 12.16 -24.23
C SER A 412 -24.89 12.68 -23.60
N LEU A 413 -23.76 12.43 -24.26
CA LEU A 413 -22.43 12.89 -23.86
C LEU A 413 -22.28 14.39 -24.07
N ASP A 414 -22.84 15.21 -23.17
CA ASP A 414 -22.33 16.57 -23.00
C ASP A 414 -20.98 16.46 -22.23
N LEU A 415 -19.91 16.23 -23.00
CA LEU A 415 -18.56 15.99 -22.48
C LEU A 415 -18.08 17.14 -21.59
N ILE A 416 -18.48 18.38 -21.88
CA ILE A 416 -18.09 19.57 -21.11
C ILE A 416 -18.75 19.55 -19.73
N ARG A 417 -20.03 19.20 -19.67
CA ARG A 417 -20.77 19.10 -18.41
C ARG A 417 -20.23 17.92 -17.58
N LEU A 418 -19.96 16.79 -18.21
CA LEU A 418 -19.38 15.59 -17.59
C LEU A 418 -18.00 15.89 -16.96
N VAL A 419 -17.14 16.62 -17.69
CA VAL A 419 -15.83 17.04 -17.18
C VAL A 419 -15.97 18.01 -16.01
N LYS A 420 -16.84 19.00 -16.10
CA LYS A 420 -17.09 19.98 -15.00
C LYS A 420 -17.61 19.30 -13.73
N GLU A 421 -18.60 18.41 -13.87
CA GLU A 421 -19.15 17.66 -12.74
C GLU A 421 -18.13 16.67 -12.18
N GLY A 422 -17.32 16.04 -13.04
CA GLY A 422 -16.21 15.16 -12.65
C GLY A 422 -15.12 15.89 -11.86
N VAL A 423 -14.72 17.08 -12.29
CA VAL A 423 -13.74 17.92 -11.58
C VAL A 423 -14.28 18.36 -10.21
N ALA A 424 -15.53 18.77 -10.11
CA ALA A 424 -16.15 19.19 -8.85
C ALA A 424 -16.23 18.02 -7.85
N LEU A 425 -16.52 16.82 -8.32
CA LEU A 425 -16.57 15.60 -7.49
C LEU A 425 -15.21 15.10 -7.07
N ALA A 426 -14.23 15.14 -7.99
CA ALA A 426 -12.85 14.84 -7.64
C ALA A 426 -12.32 15.83 -6.58
N ALA A 427 -12.59 17.13 -6.75
CA ALA A 427 -12.24 18.15 -5.78
C ALA A 427 -12.91 17.92 -4.41
N SER A 428 -14.19 17.49 -4.40
CA SER A 428 -14.91 17.15 -3.17
C SER A 428 -14.27 15.99 -2.42
N ASN A 429 -13.92 14.92 -3.15
CA ASN A 429 -13.26 13.75 -2.56
C ASN A 429 -11.87 14.08 -2.04
N VAL A 430 -11.07 14.84 -2.79
CA VAL A 430 -9.74 15.30 -2.37
C VAL A 430 -9.87 16.19 -1.12
N PHE A 431 -10.82 17.12 -1.06
CA PHE A 431 -11.01 17.99 0.09
C PHE A 431 -11.34 17.21 1.37
N VAL A 432 -12.27 16.25 1.29
CA VAL A 432 -12.65 15.43 2.46
C VAL A 432 -11.51 14.48 2.87
N SER A 433 -10.71 14.01 1.92
CA SER A 433 -9.59 13.09 2.16
C SER A 433 -8.31 13.83 2.57
N LEU A 434 -8.22 15.15 2.37
CA LEU A 434 -6.98 15.93 2.51
C LEU A 434 -6.26 15.72 3.86
N PRO A 435 -6.96 15.76 5.02
CA PRO A 435 -6.32 15.52 6.31
C PRO A 435 -5.62 14.15 6.36
N TYR A 436 -6.24 13.12 5.78
CA TYR A 436 -5.65 11.79 5.71
C TYR A 436 -4.43 11.78 4.78
N LEU A 437 -4.55 12.31 3.56
CA LEU A 437 -3.46 12.33 2.59
C LEU A 437 -2.23 13.06 3.16
N VAL A 438 -2.44 14.21 3.79
CA VAL A 438 -1.36 14.99 4.44
C VAL A 438 -0.73 14.20 5.59
N SER A 439 -1.56 13.55 6.42
CA SER A 439 -1.06 12.75 7.56
C SER A 439 -0.26 11.54 7.12
N TYR A 440 -0.70 10.85 6.05
CA TYR A 440 0.05 9.73 5.49
C TYR A 440 1.37 10.18 4.87
N LEU A 441 1.38 11.27 4.10
CA LEU A 441 2.60 11.85 3.54
C LEU A 441 3.59 12.27 4.63
N HIS A 442 3.09 12.93 5.68
CA HIS A 442 3.92 13.37 6.80
C HIS A 442 4.59 12.19 7.51
N GLN A 443 3.83 11.15 7.87
CA GLN A 443 4.41 10.01 8.59
C GLN A 443 5.26 9.08 7.70
N SER A 444 5.05 9.07 6.40
CA SER A 444 5.89 8.30 5.49
C SER A 444 7.25 8.95 5.24
N SER A 445 7.40 10.25 5.50
CA SER A 445 8.68 10.95 5.33
C SER A 445 9.78 10.41 6.25
N ASP A 446 9.41 9.83 7.40
CA ASP A 446 10.35 9.26 8.37
C ASP A 446 10.87 7.87 7.99
N ARG A 447 10.35 7.26 6.92
CA ARG A 447 10.70 5.89 6.53
C ARG A 447 12.19 5.75 6.19
N GLN A 448 12.76 6.74 5.51
CA GLN A 448 14.16 6.67 5.07
C GLN A 448 15.14 6.71 6.27
N ILE A 449 14.87 7.55 7.27
CA ILE A 449 15.69 7.57 8.50
C ILE A 449 15.58 6.25 9.27
N VAL A 450 14.38 5.65 9.31
CA VAL A 450 14.16 4.35 9.97
C VAL A 450 14.98 3.25 9.29
N GLU A 451 15.00 3.20 7.96
CA GLU A 451 15.76 2.19 7.20
C GLU A 451 17.28 2.39 7.35
N ASP A 452 17.76 3.64 7.37
CA ASP A 452 19.18 3.93 7.59
C ASP A 452 19.62 3.52 9.01
N VAL A 453 18.84 3.87 10.04
CA VAL A 453 19.10 3.42 11.42
C VAL A 453 19.02 1.89 11.52
N ARG A 454 18.03 1.26 10.87
CA ARG A 454 17.90 -0.21 10.85
C ARG A 454 19.15 -0.88 10.30
N SER A 455 19.68 -0.37 9.20
CA SER A 455 20.89 -0.93 8.57
C SER A 455 22.14 -0.78 9.43
N ARG A 456 22.27 0.35 10.12
CA ARG A 456 23.45 0.65 10.99
C ARG A 456 23.49 -0.18 12.27
N PHE A 457 22.33 -0.60 12.76
CA PHE A 457 22.23 -1.42 13.97
C PHE A 457 21.97 -2.90 13.68
N ASP A 458 22.13 -3.32 12.42
CA ASP A 458 22.01 -4.71 11.96
C ASP A 458 20.70 -5.41 12.36
N PHE A 459 19.62 -4.65 12.35
CA PHE A 459 18.27 -5.18 12.60
C PHE A 459 17.68 -5.86 11.40
N GLY A 460 18.31 -6.70 10.68
CA GLY A 460 17.85 -7.50 9.57
C GLY A 460 16.63 -6.96 8.77
N GLU A 461 16.58 -7.14 7.50
CA GLU A 461 15.42 -6.71 6.69
C GLU A 461 14.18 -7.54 7.05
N HIS A 462 13.14 -6.91 7.54
CA HIS A 462 11.82 -7.52 7.64
C HIS A 462 11.08 -7.26 6.33
N LYS A 463 11.12 -8.25 5.42
CA LYS A 463 10.40 -8.17 4.15
C LYS A 463 8.97 -8.64 4.32
N LYS A 464 8.02 -7.74 4.12
CA LYS A 464 6.60 -8.02 4.10
C LYS A 464 6.01 -7.59 2.77
N LEU A 465 5.49 -8.56 2.03
CA LEU A 465 5.05 -8.37 0.65
C LEU A 465 3.53 -8.32 0.55
N VAL A 466 3.03 -7.39 -0.25
CA VAL A 466 1.61 -7.35 -0.63
C VAL A 466 1.46 -7.42 -2.14
N LEU A 467 0.51 -8.21 -2.61
CA LEU A 467 0.09 -8.25 -4.01
C LEU A 467 -1.33 -7.70 -4.12
N VAL A 468 -1.53 -6.68 -4.96
CA VAL A 468 -2.86 -6.14 -5.27
C VAL A 468 -3.33 -6.61 -6.65
N THR A 469 -4.59 -7.08 -6.74
CA THR A 469 -5.13 -7.66 -7.97
C THR A 469 -6.63 -7.47 -8.10
N ASP A 470 -7.09 -7.20 -9.33
CA ASP A 470 -8.51 -7.18 -9.67
C ASP A 470 -9.06 -8.58 -10.00
N THR A 471 -8.18 -9.56 -10.33
CA THR A 471 -8.54 -10.79 -11.03
C THR A 471 -8.42 -12.07 -10.20
N PHE A 472 -8.33 -11.99 -8.87
CA PHE A 472 -8.12 -13.16 -8.01
C PHE A 472 -9.18 -14.25 -8.16
N PHE A 473 -10.44 -13.86 -8.37
CA PHE A 473 -11.58 -14.77 -8.48
C PHE A 473 -11.95 -15.15 -9.91
N GLU A 474 -11.22 -14.65 -10.89
CA GLU A 474 -11.47 -14.98 -12.29
C GLU A 474 -10.86 -16.33 -12.69
N ILE A 475 -11.43 -16.95 -13.72
CA ILE A 475 -10.92 -18.18 -14.32
C ILE A 475 -9.90 -17.82 -15.40
N ASN A 476 -8.70 -17.44 -15.00
CA ASN A 476 -7.61 -17.08 -15.93
C ASN A 476 -6.22 -17.48 -15.40
N GLY A 477 -5.22 -17.37 -16.26
CA GLY A 477 -3.82 -17.73 -15.93
C GLY A 477 -3.22 -16.88 -14.81
N VAL A 478 -3.60 -15.61 -14.70
CA VAL A 478 -3.10 -14.68 -13.68
C VAL A 478 -3.60 -15.11 -12.30
N ALA A 479 -4.90 -15.36 -12.15
CA ALA A 479 -5.49 -15.83 -10.90
C ALA A 479 -4.88 -17.16 -10.42
N ARG A 480 -4.66 -18.12 -11.35
CA ARG A 480 -3.99 -19.38 -11.04
C ARG A 480 -2.56 -19.17 -10.55
N THR A 481 -1.83 -18.24 -11.17
CA THR A 481 -0.46 -17.90 -10.78
C THR A 481 -0.43 -17.29 -9.37
N ILE A 482 -1.34 -16.36 -9.07
CA ILE A 482 -1.40 -15.71 -7.75
C ILE A 482 -1.69 -16.74 -6.64
N ARG A 483 -2.62 -17.67 -6.84
CA ARG A 483 -2.90 -18.75 -5.86
C ARG A 483 -1.68 -19.60 -5.60
N LYS A 484 -0.94 -19.99 -6.65
CA LYS A 484 0.35 -20.73 -6.49
C LYS A 484 1.38 -19.88 -5.74
N MET A 485 1.43 -18.56 -5.95
CA MET A 485 2.32 -17.70 -5.21
C MET A 485 2.02 -17.68 -3.71
N ILE A 486 0.73 -17.67 -3.32
CA ILE A 486 0.34 -17.76 -1.91
C ILE A 486 0.84 -19.08 -1.30
N ASP A 487 0.59 -20.19 -1.97
CA ASP A 487 0.98 -21.53 -1.50
C ASP A 487 2.52 -21.65 -1.37
N GLU A 488 3.26 -21.12 -2.34
CA GLU A 488 4.72 -21.10 -2.33
C GLU A 488 5.30 -20.16 -1.26
N ALA A 489 4.73 -18.97 -1.09
CA ALA A 489 5.13 -18.05 -0.02
C ALA A 489 4.96 -18.69 1.36
N LYS A 490 3.84 -19.40 1.57
CA LYS A 490 3.60 -20.17 2.79
C LYS A 490 4.66 -21.26 3.00
N ARG A 491 4.99 -22.01 1.95
CA ARG A 491 6.01 -23.07 1.99
C ARG A 491 7.40 -22.52 2.36
N ARG A 492 7.73 -21.30 1.90
CA ARG A 492 9.01 -20.64 2.17
C ARG A 492 9.03 -19.82 3.46
N GLY A 493 7.90 -19.67 4.14
CA GLY A 493 7.80 -18.80 5.33
C GLY A 493 7.93 -17.31 5.02
N VAL A 494 7.58 -16.89 3.78
CA VAL A 494 7.59 -15.49 3.38
C VAL A 494 6.27 -14.82 3.79
N ASP A 495 6.36 -13.66 4.43
CA ASP A 495 5.18 -12.86 4.78
C ASP A 495 4.60 -12.21 3.52
N PHE A 496 3.58 -12.84 2.97
CA PHE A 496 2.96 -12.48 1.69
C PHE A 496 1.44 -12.46 1.80
N THR A 497 0.84 -11.33 1.43
CA THR A 497 -0.61 -11.16 1.45
C THR A 497 -1.13 -10.66 0.11
N VAL A 498 -2.24 -11.20 -0.34
CA VAL A 498 -2.97 -10.74 -1.53
C VAL A 498 -4.13 -9.86 -1.10
N VAL A 499 -4.30 -8.72 -1.77
CA VAL A 499 -5.45 -7.81 -1.55
C VAL A 499 -6.26 -7.72 -2.83
N THR A 500 -7.57 -7.93 -2.70
CA THR A 500 -8.53 -7.83 -3.80
C THR A 500 -9.81 -7.16 -3.35
N CYS A 501 -10.77 -6.97 -4.25
CA CYS A 501 -12.01 -6.27 -4.00
C CYS A 501 -13.22 -7.08 -4.50
N LEU A 502 -14.26 -7.20 -3.68
CA LEU A 502 -15.54 -7.80 -4.04
C LEU A 502 -16.70 -6.95 -3.53
N HIS A 503 -17.83 -7.01 -4.22
CA HIS A 503 -19.07 -6.43 -3.71
C HIS A 503 -19.65 -7.33 -2.60
N ASP A 504 -20.27 -6.72 -1.59
CA ASP A 504 -20.80 -7.47 -0.45
C ASP A 504 -21.88 -8.48 -0.86
N SER A 505 -22.68 -8.19 -1.89
CA SER A 505 -23.74 -9.08 -2.40
C SER A 505 -23.24 -10.38 -3.05
N GLU A 506 -22.04 -10.39 -3.62
CA GLU A 506 -21.45 -11.56 -4.31
C GLU A 506 -20.40 -12.28 -3.45
N ARG A 507 -19.98 -11.66 -2.33
CA ARG A 507 -18.81 -12.06 -1.57
C ARG A 507 -18.86 -13.51 -1.08
N ALA A 508 -19.97 -13.92 -0.47
CA ALA A 508 -20.08 -15.27 0.12
C ALA A 508 -20.06 -16.36 -0.98
N GLU A 509 -20.79 -16.15 -2.07
CA GLU A 509 -20.85 -17.09 -3.17
C GLU A 509 -19.50 -17.22 -3.90
N VAL A 510 -18.87 -16.11 -4.22
CA VAL A 510 -17.58 -16.09 -4.93
C VAL A 510 -16.45 -16.71 -4.10
N ILE A 511 -16.41 -16.47 -2.78
CA ILE A 511 -15.42 -17.08 -1.88
C ILE A 511 -15.61 -18.60 -1.82
N ALA A 512 -16.85 -19.07 -1.71
CA ALA A 512 -17.16 -20.50 -1.66
C ALA A 512 -16.81 -21.19 -2.99
N ALA A 513 -17.22 -20.61 -4.12
CA ALA A 513 -16.92 -21.15 -5.45
C ALA A 513 -15.41 -21.26 -5.75
N ALA A 514 -14.63 -20.34 -5.22
CA ALA A 514 -13.17 -20.29 -5.43
C ALA A 514 -12.34 -21.06 -4.38
N ASP A 515 -12.97 -21.72 -3.40
CA ASP A 515 -12.30 -22.36 -2.24
C ASP A 515 -11.28 -21.40 -1.57
N ALA A 516 -11.66 -20.12 -1.46
CA ALA A 516 -10.75 -19.07 -1.03
C ALA A 516 -10.76 -18.83 0.49
N GLN A 517 -11.66 -19.46 1.23
CA GLN A 517 -11.80 -19.26 2.68
C GLN A 517 -10.52 -19.59 3.43
N ARG A 518 -9.81 -20.64 3.02
CA ARG A 518 -8.51 -21.04 3.61
C ARG A 518 -7.44 -19.93 3.57
N TYR A 519 -7.43 -19.13 2.53
CA TYR A 519 -6.48 -18.01 2.40
C TYR A 519 -6.88 -16.81 3.26
N ILE A 520 -8.19 -16.62 3.48
CA ILE A 520 -8.73 -15.60 4.38
C ILE A 520 -8.39 -15.95 5.83
N ASP A 521 -8.65 -17.19 6.22
CA ASP A 521 -8.42 -17.70 7.59
C ASP A 521 -6.93 -17.68 7.95
N SER A 522 -6.05 -17.89 6.95
CA SER A 522 -4.59 -17.79 7.15
C SER A 522 -4.04 -16.37 7.12
N GLY A 523 -4.88 -15.35 6.85
CA GLY A 523 -4.45 -13.95 6.70
C GLY A 523 -3.72 -13.64 5.39
N GLN A 524 -3.62 -14.61 4.47
CA GLN A 524 -2.92 -14.44 3.19
C GLN A 524 -3.78 -13.81 2.09
N LEU A 525 -5.09 -13.69 2.31
CA LEU A 525 -6.02 -13.02 1.41
C LEU A 525 -6.87 -11.99 2.17
N ARG A 526 -6.78 -10.74 1.77
CA ARG A 526 -7.64 -9.65 2.25
C ARG A 526 -8.59 -9.22 1.16
N ILE A 527 -9.89 -9.25 1.43
CA ILE A 527 -10.94 -8.80 0.51
C ILE A 527 -11.54 -7.51 1.04
N LEU A 528 -11.43 -6.44 0.26
CA LEU A 528 -12.05 -5.15 0.54
C LEU A 528 -13.47 -5.10 -0.08
N PRO A 529 -14.45 -4.42 0.56
CA PRO A 529 -15.75 -4.20 -0.05
C PRO A 529 -15.63 -3.21 -1.20
N SER A 530 -16.18 -3.51 -2.38
CA SER A 530 -16.20 -2.52 -3.47
C SER A 530 -17.23 -1.42 -3.22
N ILE A 531 -16.86 -0.18 -3.56
CA ILE A 531 -17.79 0.96 -3.51
C ILE A 531 -18.83 0.87 -4.62
N VAL A 532 -18.38 0.50 -5.82
CA VAL A 532 -19.15 0.41 -7.05
C VAL A 532 -18.59 -0.71 -7.92
N ASN A 533 -19.47 -1.43 -8.60
CA ASN A 533 -19.14 -2.36 -9.67
C ASN A 533 -19.60 -1.78 -11.01
N LEU A 534 -18.72 -1.83 -12.00
CA LEU A 534 -18.98 -1.41 -13.37
C LEU A 534 -18.82 -2.62 -14.28
N ASP A 535 -19.89 -3.00 -14.97
CA ASP A 535 -19.84 -4.04 -16.01
C ASP A 535 -19.24 -3.43 -17.28
N PHE A 536 -18.43 -4.20 -17.98
CA PHE A 536 -17.87 -3.81 -19.27
C PHE A 536 -18.69 -4.49 -20.38
N PRO A 537 -19.56 -3.75 -21.10
CA PRO A 537 -20.51 -4.35 -22.03
C PRO A 537 -19.83 -5.13 -23.16
N GLU A 538 -18.68 -4.65 -23.63
CA GLU A 538 -17.91 -5.21 -24.74
C GLU A 538 -17.13 -6.48 -24.33
N TYR A 539 -16.95 -6.72 -23.02
CA TYR A 539 -16.23 -7.87 -22.50
C TYR A 539 -17.05 -8.60 -21.44
N GLN A 540 -17.88 -9.55 -21.85
CA GLN A 540 -18.76 -10.31 -20.95
C GLN A 540 -17.96 -11.01 -19.85
N GLY A 541 -18.33 -10.73 -18.59
CA GLY A 541 -17.71 -11.29 -17.39
C GLY A 541 -16.57 -10.47 -16.79
N LEU A 542 -16.18 -9.34 -17.41
CA LEU A 542 -15.25 -8.40 -16.77
C LEU A 542 -16.01 -7.34 -15.97
N GLN A 543 -15.81 -7.34 -14.67
CA GLN A 543 -16.33 -6.31 -13.78
C GLN A 543 -15.20 -5.46 -13.22
N ILE A 544 -15.33 -4.15 -13.36
CA ILE A 544 -14.42 -3.19 -12.71
C ILE A 544 -14.98 -2.90 -11.32
N ARG A 545 -14.27 -3.33 -10.28
CA ARG A 545 -14.62 -3.13 -8.87
C ARG A 545 -13.79 -2.00 -8.29
N ILE A 546 -14.45 -0.92 -7.91
CA ILE A 546 -13.75 0.26 -7.35
C ILE A 546 -13.51 0.05 -5.85
N PRO A 547 -12.24 -0.02 -5.40
CA PRO A 547 -11.93 -0.25 -3.99
C PRO A 547 -12.13 1.00 -3.14
N PRO A 548 -12.40 0.86 -1.83
CA PRO A 548 -12.44 1.94 -0.87
C PRO A 548 -11.00 2.42 -0.57
N PHE A 549 -10.60 3.54 -1.16
CA PHE A 549 -9.20 3.99 -1.15
C PHE A 549 -8.64 4.22 0.26
N LEU A 550 -9.40 4.88 1.15
CA LEU A 550 -8.93 5.16 2.51
C LEU A 550 -8.80 3.88 3.35
N ASP A 551 -9.71 2.91 3.15
CA ASP A 551 -9.64 1.61 3.85
C ASP A 551 -8.44 0.79 3.35
N LEU A 552 -8.16 0.82 2.04
CA LEU A 552 -6.96 0.22 1.47
C LEU A 552 -5.69 0.88 2.05
N LEU A 553 -5.63 2.20 2.06
CA LEU A 553 -4.50 2.98 2.57
C LEU A 553 -4.24 2.68 4.05
N LYS A 554 -5.31 2.69 4.87
CA LYS A 554 -5.25 2.32 6.30
C LYS A 554 -4.72 0.90 6.48
N TYR A 555 -5.28 -0.07 5.75
CA TYR A 555 -4.85 -1.47 5.84
C TYR A 555 -3.37 -1.64 5.48
N LEU A 556 -2.91 -1.03 4.39
CA LEU A 556 -1.51 -1.13 3.95
C LEU A 556 -0.55 -0.54 4.99
N GLN A 557 -0.90 0.60 5.57
CA GLN A 557 -0.10 1.25 6.61
C GLN A 557 -0.02 0.41 7.89
N GLU A 558 -1.18 -0.04 8.40
CA GLU A 558 -1.26 -0.82 9.64
C GLU A 558 -0.57 -2.18 9.51
N SER A 559 -0.57 -2.75 8.32
CA SER A 559 0.08 -4.02 8.04
C SER A 559 1.60 -3.92 7.90
N GLY A 560 2.17 -2.73 7.66
CA GLY A 560 3.61 -2.52 7.60
C GLY A 560 4.30 -3.18 6.40
N PHE A 561 3.65 -3.22 5.24
CA PHE A 561 4.23 -3.78 4.01
C PHE A 561 5.45 -2.98 3.53
N THR A 562 6.47 -3.68 3.07
CA THR A 562 7.73 -3.09 2.58
C THR A 562 7.79 -3.04 1.06
N LYS A 563 7.15 -3.99 0.37
CA LYS A 563 7.09 -4.03 -1.09
C LYS A 563 5.69 -4.40 -1.56
N MET A 564 5.24 -3.75 -2.64
CA MET A 564 3.95 -4.02 -3.28
C MET A 564 4.15 -4.52 -4.70
N GLN A 565 3.56 -5.68 -4.98
CA GLN A 565 3.40 -6.20 -6.33
C GLN A 565 2.00 -5.84 -6.84
N ILE A 566 1.94 -5.20 -8.00
CA ILE A 566 0.67 -4.86 -8.67
C ILE A 566 0.48 -5.82 -9.84
N SER A 567 -0.55 -6.65 -9.77
CA SER A 567 -0.79 -7.68 -10.77
C SER A 567 -1.31 -7.11 -12.09
N THR A 568 -2.24 -6.15 -12.00
CA THR A 568 -2.92 -5.56 -13.17
C THR A 568 -3.11 -4.06 -12.97
N PRO A 569 -3.07 -3.26 -14.05
CA PRO A 569 -3.36 -1.82 -13.98
C PRO A 569 -4.88 -1.55 -13.93
N GLY A 570 -5.63 -2.34 -13.19
CA GLY A 570 -7.06 -2.16 -12.96
C GLY A 570 -7.35 -1.20 -11.81
N ALA A 571 -8.60 -1.18 -11.34
CA ALA A 571 -9.03 -0.21 -10.34
C ALA A 571 -8.27 -0.35 -9.00
N ILE A 572 -8.11 -1.58 -8.49
CA ILE A 572 -7.34 -1.80 -7.26
C ILE A 572 -5.83 -1.62 -7.50
N GLY A 573 -5.34 -1.90 -8.72
CA GLY A 573 -3.96 -1.66 -9.09
C GLY A 573 -3.58 -0.19 -9.05
N ILE A 574 -4.44 0.70 -9.60
CA ILE A 574 -4.25 2.16 -9.52
C ILE A 574 -4.33 2.64 -8.08
N ALA A 575 -5.36 2.21 -7.34
CA ALA A 575 -5.51 2.58 -5.94
C ALA A 575 -4.32 2.12 -5.09
N GLY A 576 -3.82 0.90 -5.33
CA GLY A 576 -2.62 0.35 -4.72
C GLY A 576 -1.37 1.17 -5.05
N LEU A 577 -1.17 1.53 -6.31
CA LEU A 577 -0.05 2.38 -6.74
C LEU A 577 -0.08 3.75 -6.06
N MET A 578 -1.25 4.40 -6.02
CA MET A 578 -1.41 5.69 -5.33
C MET A 578 -1.10 5.55 -3.83
N ALA A 579 -1.64 4.52 -3.19
CA ALA A 579 -1.39 4.25 -1.79
C ALA A 579 0.10 3.93 -1.53
N ALA A 580 0.73 3.13 -2.38
CA ALA A 580 2.16 2.80 -2.25
C ALA A 580 3.03 4.05 -2.37
N LYS A 581 2.73 4.97 -3.30
CA LYS A 581 3.47 6.24 -3.44
C LYS A 581 3.28 7.14 -2.22
N LEU A 582 2.07 7.21 -1.64
CA LEU A 582 1.81 7.94 -0.40
C LEU A 582 2.57 7.33 0.80
N LEU A 583 2.65 6.01 0.87
CA LEU A 583 3.31 5.27 1.95
C LEU A 583 4.81 5.02 1.68
N GLN A 584 5.34 5.48 0.56
CA GLN A 584 6.71 5.22 0.11
C GLN A 584 7.07 3.71 0.08
N ILE A 585 6.10 2.86 -0.28
CA ILE A 585 6.29 1.43 -0.48
C ILE A 585 6.88 1.22 -1.88
N GLU A 586 7.95 0.43 -1.97
CA GLU A 586 8.52 0.04 -3.27
C GLU A 586 7.50 -0.74 -4.10
N THR A 587 7.37 -0.37 -5.38
CA THR A 587 6.35 -0.93 -6.27
C THR A 587 6.96 -1.73 -7.41
N SER A 588 6.43 -2.92 -7.63
CA SER A 588 6.70 -3.74 -8.81
C SER A 588 5.38 -4.08 -9.49
N SER A 589 5.37 -4.15 -10.82
CA SER A 589 4.17 -4.56 -11.54
C SER A 589 4.51 -5.52 -12.66
N THR A 590 3.65 -6.50 -12.88
CA THR A 590 3.78 -7.45 -13.99
C THR A 590 2.99 -6.94 -15.20
N TYR A 591 3.48 -7.18 -16.41
CA TYR A 591 2.75 -6.99 -17.67
C TYR A 591 2.16 -8.33 -18.13
N PRO A 592 1.00 -8.76 -17.62
CA PRO A 592 0.51 -10.11 -17.87
C PRO A 592 -0.27 -10.24 -19.19
N THR A 593 -0.83 -9.13 -19.69
CA THR A 593 -1.78 -9.13 -20.81
C THR A 593 -1.57 -7.89 -21.67
N SER A 594 -1.63 -8.06 -22.99
CA SER A 594 -1.55 -6.96 -23.95
C SER A 594 -2.92 -6.27 -24.08
N PHE A 595 -3.31 -5.54 -23.03
CA PHE A 595 -4.61 -4.90 -22.91
C PHE A 595 -4.95 -3.96 -24.08
N PRO A 596 -4.05 -3.12 -24.63
CA PRO A 596 -4.37 -2.26 -25.76
C PRO A 596 -4.77 -3.05 -27.02
N GLU A 597 -4.10 -4.16 -27.30
CA GLU A 597 -4.46 -5.04 -28.43
C GLU A 597 -5.82 -5.71 -28.22
N TYR A 598 -6.21 -6.01 -26.98
CA TYR A 598 -7.56 -6.49 -26.67
C TYR A 598 -8.59 -5.40 -26.97
N VAL A 599 -8.33 -4.14 -26.55
CA VAL A 599 -9.22 -3.01 -26.87
C VAL A 599 -9.42 -2.91 -28.38
N GLU A 600 -8.36 -2.97 -29.19
CA GLU A 600 -8.45 -2.95 -30.65
C GLU A 600 -9.30 -4.11 -31.19
N ASN A 601 -9.01 -5.35 -30.76
CA ASN A 601 -9.71 -6.54 -31.26
C ASN A 601 -11.22 -6.53 -30.96
N TYR A 602 -11.63 -5.99 -29.80
CA TYR A 602 -13.03 -5.96 -29.39
C TYR A 602 -13.79 -4.72 -29.88
N THR A 603 -13.15 -3.55 -29.92
CA THR A 603 -13.81 -2.29 -30.32
C THR A 603 -13.61 -1.94 -31.79
N ARG A 604 -12.55 -2.46 -32.41
CA ARG A 604 -12.08 -2.07 -33.76
C ARG A 604 -11.79 -0.57 -33.90
N ASP A 605 -11.48 0.09 -32.80
CA ASP A 605 -11.22 1.53 -32.73
C ASP A 605 -9.76 1.81 -32.38
N VAL A 606 -8.98 2.28 -33.35
CA VAL A 606 -7.57 2.62 -33.24
C VAL A 606 -7.33 3.78 -32.24
N SER A 607 -8.33 4.67 -32.09
CA SER A 607 -8.21 5.79 -31.16
C SER A 607 -8.29 5.31 -29.71
N LEU A 608 -9.16 4.33 -29.44
CA LEU A 608 -9.24 3.69 -28.12
C LEU A 608 -8.01 2.84 -27.82
N GLU A 609 -7.45 2.14 -28.80
CA GLU A 609 -6.16 1.44 -28.64
C GLU A 609 -5.04 2.44 -28.27
N ALA A 610 -4.93 3.56 -28.97
CA ALA A 610 -3.94 4.58 -28.69
C ALA A 610 -4.09 5.19 -27.28
N LEU A 611 -5.32 5.40 -26.83
CA LEU A 611 -5.62 5.84 -25.47
C LEU A 611 -5.23 4.78 -24.44
N ALA A 612 -5.52 3.51 -24.69
CA ALA A 612 -5.13 2.39 -23.85
C ALA A 612 -3.61 2.31 -23.74
N TRP A 613 -2.84 2.49 -24.81
CA TRP A 613 -1.37 2.57 -24.77
C TRP A 613 -0.87 3.74 -23.91
N LYS A 614 -1.45 4.93 -24.04
CA LYS A 614 -1.09 6.08 -23.19
C LYS A 614 -1.33 5.78 -21.71
N TYR A 615 -2.46 5.17 -21.39
CA TYR A 615 -2.79 4.76 -20.04
C TYR A 615 -1.78 3.73 -19.48
N MET A 616 -1.49 2.68 -20.25
CA MET A 616 -0.51 1.65 -19.87
C MET A 616 0.88 2.25 -19.64
N CYS A 617 1.33 3.12 -20.56
CA CYS A 617 2.61 3.81 -20.40
C CYS A 617 2.65 4.66 -19.13
N LEU A 618 1.61 5.45 -18.86
CA LEU A 618 1.52 6.27 -17.65
C LEU A 618 1.61 5.43 -16.38
N PHE A 619 0.86 4.32 -16.33
CA PHE A 619 0.86 3.42 -15.19
C PHE A 619 2.24 2.79 -14.96
N TYR A 620 2.82 2.16 -16.00
CA TYR A 620 4.10 1.45 -15.85
C TYR A 620 5.31 2.37 -15.67
N HIS A 621 5.24 3.65 -16.11
CA HIS A 621 6.25 4.64 -15.75
C HIS A 621 6.19 5.04 -14.27
N SER A 622 5.04 4.89 -13.63
CA SER A 622 4.84 5.28 -12.25
C SER A 622 5.27 4.22 -11.24
N VAL A 623 5.48 2.96 -11.66
CA VAL A 623 6.02 1.90 -10.80
C VAL A 623 7.56 1.91 -10.81
N ASP A 624 8.17 1.38 -9.75
CA ASP A 624 9.63 1.38 -9.61
C ASP A 624 10.28 0.27 -10.43
N GLU A 625 9.56 -0.84 -10.67
CA GLU A 625 10.04 -2.01 -11.41
C GLU A 625 8.90 -2.64 -12.24
N VAL A 626 9.20 -3.01 -13.49
CA VAL A 626 8.24 -3.70 -14.37
C VAL A 626 8.76 -5.09 -14.70
N VAL A 627 7.96 -6.09 -14.39
CA VAL A 627 8.25 -7.49 -14.69
C VAL A 627 7.54 -7.89 -15.98
N VAL A 628 8.29 -8.30 -16.97
CA VAL A 628 7.77 -8.67 -18.30
C VAL A 628 7.99 -10.15 -18.57
N PRO A 629 7.04 -10.80 -19.26
CA PRO A 629 7.11 -12.25 -19.48
C PRO A 629 8.11 -12.67 -20.58
N SER A 630 8.44 -11.78 -21.51
CA SER A 630 9.25 -12.11 -22.67
C SER A 630 10.07 -10.94 -23.17
N LYS A 631 11.13 -11.21 -23.93
CA LYS A 631 11.92 -10.19 -24.63
C LYS A 631 11.08 -9.45 -25.67
N PHE A 632 10.17 -10.17 -26.34
CA PHE A 632 9.25 -9.57 -27.30
C PHE A 632 8.45 -8.46 -26.64
N ILE A 633 7.85 -8.74 -25.46
CA ILE A 633 7.09 -7.73 -24.71
C ILE A 633 8.00 -6.60 -24.23
N ALA A 634 9.21 -6.89 -23.78
CA ALA A 634 10.17 -5.84 -23.41
C ALA A 634 10.46 -4.88 -24.57
N ARG A 635 10.71 -5.41 -25.78
CA ARG A 635 10.92 -4.61 -26.99
C ARG A 635 9.67 -3.83 -27.39
N LEU A 636 8.50 -4.47 -27.36
CA LEU A 636 7.22 -3.80 -27.65
C LEU A 636 6.99 -2.60 -26.73
N LEU A 637 7.17 -2.78 -25.43
CA LEU A 637 7.01 -1.71 -24.45
C LEU A 637 8.00 -0.57 -24.67
N HIS A 638 9.25 -0.90 -25.00
CA HIS A 638 10.26 0.10 -25.31
C HIS A 638 9.90 0.89 -26.59
N GLN A 639 9.44 0.22 -27.66
CA GLN A 639 8.99 0.85 -28.91
C GLN A 639 7.78 1.76 -28.71
N ARG A 640 6.89 1.40 -27.77
CA ARG A 640 5.73 2.23 -27.38
C ARG A 640 6.09 3.38 -26.41
N GLY A 641 7.39 3.62 -26.17
CA GLY A 641 7.89 4.74 -25.39
C GLY A 641 8.01 4.49 -23.90
N MET A 642 7.87 3.24 -23.44
CA MET A 642 8.06 2.87 -22.04
C MET A 642 9.56 2.79 -21.74
N ARG A 643 10.10 3.86 -21.15
CA ARG A 643 11.54 4.01 -20.87
C ARG A 643 11.89 3.70 -19.42
N ASN A 644 11.17 2.79 -18.78
CA ASN A 644 11.51 2.40 -17.42
C ASN A 644 12.82 1.61 -17.43
N ARG A 645 13.83 2.09 -16.67
CA ARG A 645 15.17 1.49 -16.62
C ARG A 645 15.23 0.16 -15.84
N LYS A 646 14.13 -0.24 -15.21
CA LYS A 646 14.05 -1.45 -14.39
C LYS A 646 13.07 -2.46 -14.98
N LEU A 647 13.32 -2.90 -16.21
CA LEU A 647 12.60 -4.04 -16.79
C LEU A 647 13.26 -5.34 -16.32
N LEU A 648 12.49 -6.22 -15.71
CA LEU A 648 12.90 -7.58 -15.36
C LEU A 648 12.14 -8.57 -16.24
N ILE A 649 12.87 -9.49 -16.86
CA ILE A 649 12.25 -10.59 -17.62
C ILE A 649 12.09 -11.77 -16.69
N LEU A 650 10.85 -12.28 -16.57
CA LEU A 650 10.58 -13.49 -15.78
C LEU A 650 11.21 -14.72 -16.44
N ASP A 651 11.81 -15.57 -15.62
CA ASP A 651 12.23 -16.88 -16.05
C ASP A 651 11.01 -17.78 -16.34
N ARG A 652 11.17 -18.69 -17.27
CA ARG A 652 10.14 -19.60 -17.75
C ARG A 652 9.96 -20.76 -16.78
N TRP A 653 8.72 -21.09 -16.50
CA TRP A 653 8.43 -22.24 -15.62
C TRP A 653 7.21 -23.01 -16.09
N VAL A 654 7.32 -24.31 -16.02
CA VAL A 654 6.21 -25.24 -16.17
C VAL A 654 6.38 -26.40 -15.20
N ASP A 655 5.29 -26.93 -14.68
CA ASP A 655 5.28 -28.12 -13.85
C ASP A 655 5.51 -29.36 -14.74
N ALA A 656 6.78 -29.70 -14.93
CA ALA A 656 7.21 -30.80 -15.81
C ALA A 656 6.90 -32.18 -15.23
N ASP A 657 6.54 -32.33 -13.97
CA ASP A 657 6.09 -33.58 -13.36
C ASP A 657 4.60 -33.79 -13.61
N ARG A 658 3.82 -32.72 -13.52
CA ARG A 658 2.40 -32.72 -13.88
C ARG A 658 2.18 -32.90 -15.37
N PHE A 659 2.93 -32.21 -16.22
CA PHE A 659 2.89 -32.33 -17.68
C PHE A 659 4.04 -33.19 -18.13
N HIS A 660 3.72 -34.47 -18.44
CA HIS A 660 4.76 -35.48 -18.74
C HIS A 660 4.25 -36.50 -19.73
N PRO A 661 5.06 -36.96 -20.68
CA PRO A 661 4.69 -38.02 -21.64
C PRO A 661 4.18 -39.32 -20.99
N LYS A 662 4.59 -39.61 -19.72
CA LYS A 662 4.12 -40.79 -18.96
C LYS A 662 2.60 -40.83 -18.73
N HIS A 663 1.92 -39.72 -18.89
CA HIS A 663 0.47 -39.64 -18.71
C HIS A 663 -0.31 -39.99 -19.98
N LYS A 664 0.37 -40.39 -21.05
CA LYS A 664 -0.29 -40.79 -22.29
C LYS A 664 -1.23 -41.98 -22.06
N ILE A 665 -2.44 -41.85 -22.60
CA ILE A 665 -3.45 -42.92 -22.67
C ILE A 665 -3.86 -43.02 -24.13
N ASP A 666 -3.62 -44.18 -24.76
CA ASP A 666 -3.74 -44.35 -26.22
C ASP A 666 -5.18 -44.16 -26.75
N ASP A 667 -6.20 -44.53 -25.94
CA ASP A 667 -7.62 -44.39 -26.30
C ASP A 667 -8.26 -43.10 -25.74
N PHE A 668 -7.49 -42.19 -25.18
CA PHE A 668 -8.06 -41.00 -24.53
C PHE A 668 -8.94 -40.18 -25.48
N TRP A 669 -8.44 -39.87 -26.66
CA TRP A 669 -9.17 -39.01 -27.60
C TRP A 669 -10.34 -39.74 -28.29
N GLN A 670 -10.33 -41.08 -28.33
CA GLN A 670 -11.46 -41.87 -28.82
C GLN A 670 -12.74 -41.62 -27.99
N ARG A 671 -12.60 -41.39 -26.69
CA ARG A 671 -13.70 -41.03 -25.77
C ARG A 671 -14.37 -39.75 -26.17
N TYR A 672 -13.68 -38.89 -26.89
CA TYR A 672 -14.16 -37.61 -27.40
C TYR A 672 -14.50 -37.64 -28.87
N GLY A 673 -14.62 -38.84 -29.47
CA GLY A 673 -15.04 -39.01 -30.83
C GLY A 673 -13.93 -38.89 -31.89
N VAL A 674 -12.64 -38.87 -31.48
CA VAL A 674 -11.53 -38.89 -32.43
C VAL A 674 -11.36 -40.32 -32.98
N PRO A 675 -11.32 -40.51 -34.31
CA PRO A 675 -11.12 -41.84 -34.91
C PRO A 675 -9.75 -42.45 -34.52
N GLU A 676 -9.68 -43.77 -34.39
CA GLU A 676 -8.42 -44.47 -34.15
C GLU A 676 -7.46 -44.22 -35.31
N GLY A 677 -6.19 -43.93 -34.98
CA GLY A 677 -5.16 -43.68 -36.00
C GLY A 677 -5.17 -42.25 -36.58
N ALA A 678 -6.16 -41.40 -36.26
CA ALA A 678 -6.14 -40.03 -36.71
C ALA A 678 -5.04 -39.20 -36.01
N THR A 679 -4.33 -38.37 -36.79
CA THR A 679 -3.38 -37.41 -36.21
C THR A 679 -4.15 -36.30 -35.51
N THR A 680 -3.97 -36.18 -34.18
CA THR A 680 -4.70 -35.24 -33.34
C THR A 680 -3.93 -33.92 -33.18
N PHE A 681 -4.41 -32.88 -33.81
CA PHE A 681 -3.97 -31.50 -33.57
C PHE A 681 -4.70 -30.93 -32.38
N LEU A 682 -3.97 -30.41 -31.39
CA LEU A 682 -4.51 -29.96 -30.12
C LEU A 682 -4.40 -28.44 -29.98
N TYR A 683 -5.51 -27.78 -29.70
CA TYR A 683 -5.55 -26.43 -29.13
C TYR A 683 -5.98 -26.52 -27.67
N VAL A 684 -5.31 -25.78 -26.77
CA VAL A 684 -5.73 -25.61 -25.37
C VAL A 684 -5.67 -24.14 -25.03
N GLY A 685 -6.76 -23.58 -24.59
CA GLY A 685 -6.86 -22.19 -24.19
C GLY A 685 -8.27 -21.62 -24.26
N ARG A 686 -8.42 -20.33 -23.87
CA ARG A 686 -9.69 -19.62 -24.03
C ARG A 686 -10.05 -19.53 -25.52
N ILE A 687 -11.32 -19.79 -25.84
CA ILE A 687 -11.85 -19.64 -27.19
C ILE A 687 -12.35 -18.20 -27.36
N GLY A 688 -11.45 -17.29 -27.73
CA GLY A 688 -11.67 -15.87 -27.93
C GLY A 688 -11.16 -15.35 -29.27
N LEU A 689 -11.69 -14.23 -29.75
CA LEU A 689 -11.26 -13.59 -31.00
C LEU A 689 -9.75 -13.28 -31.01
N GLU A 690 -9.23 -12.85 -29.87
CA GLU A 690 -7.84 -12.47 -29.66
C GLU A 690 -6.86 -13.65 -29.83
N LYS A 691 -7.36 -14.88 -29.88
CA LYS A 691 -6.54 -16.10 -30.01
C LYS A 691 -6.30 -16.51 -31.47
N ASN A 692 -6.79 -15.70 -32.43
CA ASN A 692 -6.58 -15.93 -33.86
C ASN A 692 -7.03 -17.33 -34.35
N LEU A 693 -8.17 -17.81 -33.80
CA LEU A 693 -8.69 -19.16 -34.09
C LEU A 693 -9.30 -19.25 -35.49
N ASP A 694 -9.61 -18.14 -36.15
CA ASP A 694 -10.03 -18.11 -37.55
C ASP A 694 -8.95 -18.65 -38.49
N THR A 695 -7.69 -18.20 -38.28
CA THR A 695 -6.54 -18.68 -39.03
C THR A 695 -6.35 -20.17 -38.80
N LEU A 696 -6.54 -20.65 -37.55
CA LEU A 696 -6.47 -22.09 -37.24
C LEU A 696 -7.55 -22.90 -37.95
N ALA A 697 -8.78 -22.40 -37.92
CA ALA A 697 -9.92 -23.06 -38.58
C ALA A 697 -9.70 -23.16 -40.08
N ASP A 698 -9.33 -22.05 -40.72
CA ASP A 698 -9.08 -22.01 -42.16
C ASP A 698 -7.92 -22.94 -42.56
N ALA A 699 -6.84 -22.96 -41.79
CA ALA A 699 -5.70 -23.88 -42.02
C ALA A 699 -6.08 -25.35 -41.85
N PHE A 700 -6.89 -25.66 -40.84
CA PHE A 700 -7.35 -27.01 -40.61
C PHE A 700 -8.25 -27.51 -41.77
N VAL A 701 -9.22 -26.67 -42.20
CA VAL A 701 -10.10 -26.99 -43.33
C VAL A 701 -9.30 -27.18 -44.64
N GLU A 702 -8.27 -26.38 -44.86
CA GLU A 702 -7.38 -26.48 -46.01
C GLU A 702 -6.58 -27.79 -45.96
N LEU A 703 -5.91 -28.10 -44.85
CA LEU A 703 -5.17 -29.36 -44.70
C LEU A 703 -6.06 -30.59 -44.85
N ARG A 704 -7.28 -30.51 -44.33
CA ARG A 704 -8.27 -31.61 -44.36
C ARG A 704 -8.68 -32.02 -45.77
N LYS A 705 -8.62 -31.13 -46.75
CA LYS A 705 -8.89 -31.46 -48.15
C LYS A 705 -7.93 -32.51 -48.72
N GLU A 706 -6.66 -32.47 -48.29
CA GLU A 706 -5.62 -33.32 -48.72
C GLU A 706 -5.40 -34.56 -47.80
N ARG A 707 -5.73 -34.37 -46.50
CA ARG A 707 -5.44 -35.37 -45.45
C ARG A 707 -6.71 -35.66 -44.64
N PRO A 708 -7.44 -36.71 -45.05
CA PRO A 708 -8.66 -37.12 -44.35
C PRO A 708 -8.45 -37.79 -42.99
N ASP A 709 -7.22 -38.08 -42.61
CA ASP A 709 -6.76 -38.79 -41.41
C ASP A 709 -6.36 -37.83 -40.29
N VAL A 710 -6.78 -36.58 -40.32
CA VAL A 710 -6.50 -35.59 -39.27
C VAL A 710 -7.75 -35.22 -38.47
N HIS A 711 -7.55 -34.88 -37.20
CA HIS A 711 -8.59 -34.42 -36.28
C HIS A 711 -8.13 -33.18 -35.47
N LEU A 712 -9.00 -32.19 -35.23
CA LEU A 712 -8.72 -31.02 -34.43
C LEU A 712 -9.43 -31.12 -33.08
N ALA A 713 -8.67 -31.16 -31.97
CA ALA A 713 -9.20 -31.12 -30.61
C ALA A 713 -9.04 -29.75 -30.00
N LEU A 714 -10.13 -29.14 -29.57
CA LEU A 714 -10.18 -27.82 -28.95
C LEU A 714 -10.60 -27.97 -27.49
N VAL A 715 -9.64 -27.74 -26.58
CA VAL A 715 -9.83 -27.80 -25.13
C VAL A 715 -9.95 -26.39 -24.58
N GLY A 716 -11.07 -26.08 -23.98
CA GLY A 716 -11.41 -24.78 -23.40
C GLY A 716 -12.78 -24.29 -23.78
N ASP A 717 -13.12 -23.10 -23.35
CA ASP A 717 -14.38 -22.43 -23.64
C ASP A 717 -14.18 -20.92 -23.78
N GLY A 718 -15.20 -20.21 -24.28
CA GLY A 718 -15.12 -18.76 -24.37
C GLY A 718 -16.15 -18.17 -25.34
N PRO A 719 -16.24 -16.82 -25.39
CA PRO A 719 -17.30 -16.11 -26.11
C PRO A 719 -17.33 -16.40 -27.63
N TYR A 720 -16.18 -16.80 -28.18
CA TYR A 720 -16.09 -17.09 -29.64
C TYR A 720 -16.44 -18.54 -30.00
N ARG A 721 -16.71 -19.42 -29.02
CA ARG A 721 -16.95 -20.84 -29.24
C ARG A 721 -18.09 -21.11 -30.28
N LYS A 722 -19.26 -20.49 -30.10
CA LYS A 722 -20.42 -20.69 -30.99
C LYS A 722 -20.10 -20.33 -32.43
N ALA A 723 -19.39 -19.24 -32.67
CA ALA A 723 -18.98 -18.80 -33.99
C ALA A 723 -17.98 -19.79 -34.62
N LEU A 724 -17.04 -20.29 -33.83
CA LEU A 724 -16.04 -21.26 -34.27
C LEU A 724 -16.65 -22.64 -34.56
N GLU A 725 -17.61 -23.09 -33.76
CA GLU A 725 -18.39 -24.31 -34.00
C GLU A 725 -19.16 -24.20 -35.31
N ALA A 726 -19.80 -23.06 -35.59
CA ALA A 726 -20.49 -22.82 -36.85
C ALA A 726 -19.53 -22.79 -38.04
N LYS A 727 -18.35 -22.22 -37.90
CA LYS A 727 -17.31 -22.15 -38.94
C LYS A 727 -16.75 -23.54 -39.28
N LEU A 728 -16.60 -24.41 -38.29
CA LEU A 728 -16.05 -25.75 -38.43
C LEU A 728 -17.16 -26.85 -38.58
N ALA A 729 -18.40 -26.46 -38.84
CA ALA A 729 -19.49 -27.40 -38.95
C ALA A 729 -19.24 -28.40 -40.09
N GLY A 730 -19.32 -29.71 -39.78
CA GLY A 730 -19.07 -30.78 -40.76
C GLY A 730 -17.60 -31.24 -40.83
N GLU A 731 -16.68 -30.56 -40.17
CA GLU A 731 -15.28 -30.97 -40.09
C GLU A 731 -15.04 -31.92 -38.91
N PRO A 732 -13.98 -32.77 -38.92
CA PRO A 732 -13.61 -33.64 -37.80
C PRO A 732 -12.98 -32.84 -36.65
N VAL A 733 -13.84 -32.18 -35.88
CA VAL A 733 -13.41 -31.31 -34.79
C VAL A 733 -14.15 -31.68 -33.51
N THR A 734 -13.41 -31.69 -32.38
CA THR A 734 -13.97 -31.94 -31.05
C THR A 734 -13.78 -30.73 -30.15
N PHE A 735 -14.89 -30.28 -29.54
CA PHE A 735 -14.88 -29.24 -28.50
C PHE A 735 -15.14 -29.89 -27.13
N THR A 736 -14.11 -30.05 -26.30
CA THR A 736 -14.25 -30.74 -25.01
C THR A 736 -14.85 -29.87 -23.91
N GLY A 737 -14.83 -28.53 -24.06
CA GLY A 737 -14.97 -27.63 -22.93
C GLY A 737 -13.70 -27.58 -22.07
N PHE A 738 -13.84 -27.13 -20.82
CA PHE A 738 -12.71 -27.06 -19.90
C PHE A 738 -12.29 -28.46 -19.45
N LEU A 739 -10.98 -28.75 -19.55
CA LEU A 739 -10.34 -29.89 -18.88
C LEU A 739 -9.36 -29.37 -17.83
N GLU A 740 -9.30 -30.01 -16.68
CA GLU A 740 -8.45 -29.61 -15.56
C GLU A 740 -7.72 -30.80 -14.92
N GLY A 741 -6.81 -30.49 -14.00
CA GLY A 741 -6.12 -31.49 -13.20
C GLY A 741 -5.37 -32.51 -14.05
N GLN A 742 -5.56 -33.78 -13.73
CA GLN A 742 -4.91 -34.91 -14.40
C GLN A 742 -5.46 -35.13 -15.84
N GLU A 743 -6.74 -34.85 -16.06
CA GLU A 743 -7.36 -35.00 -17.37
C GLU A 743 -6.74 -34.08 -18.43
N LEU A 744 -6.41 -32.82 -18.05
CA LEU A 744 -5.67 -31.92 -18.92
C LEU A 744 -4.27 -32.44 -19.24
N SER A 745 -3.58 -33.03 -18.26
CA SER A 745 -2.24 -33.60 -18.47
C SER A 745 -2.29 -34.78 -19.41
N ILE A 746 -3.32 -35.62 -19.29
CA ILE A 746 -3.55 -36.76 -20.21
C ILE A 746 -3.86 -36.26 -21.61
N ALA A 747 -4.73 -35.21 -21.74
CA ALA A 747 -5.08 -34.63 -23.03
C ALA A 747 -3.86 -34.13 -23.81
N TYR A 748 -2.93 -33.45 -23.14
CA TYR A 748 -1.67 -33.06 -23.76
C TYR A 748 -0.83 -34.29 -24.15
N ALA A 749 -0.57 -35.22 -23.21
CA ALA A 749 0.31 -36.35 -23.44
C ALA A 749 -0.21 -37.31 -24.54
N SER A 750 -1.53 -37.32 -24.79
CA SER A 750 -2.20 -38.22 -25.73
C SER A 750 -2.45 -37.61 -27.11
N ALA A 751 -2.14 -36.29 -27.30
CA ALA A 751 -2.23 -35.65 -28.61
C ALA A 751 -0.93 -35.79 -29.41
N ASP A 752 -0.92 -35.35 -30.67
CA ASP A 752 0.23 -35.47 -31.59
C ASP A 752 0.96 -34.15 -31.80
N VAL A 753 0.25 -33.03 -31.93
CA VAL A 753 0.83 -31.72 -32.23
C VAL A 753 0.04 -30.64 -31.50
N LYS A 754 0.74 -29.71 -30.86
CA LYS A 754 0.13 -28.53 -30.27
C LYS A 754 0.10 -27.37 -31.25
N LEU A 755 -1.10 -26.83 -31.54
CA LEU A 755 -1.27 -25.60 -32.30
C LEU A 755 -1.58 -24.44 -31.37
N PHE A 756 -0.88 -23.32 -31.57
CA PHE A 756 -1.07 -22.09 -30.77
C PHE A 756 -0.92 -20.83 -31.65
N PRO A 757 -1.96 -20.49 -32.43
CA PRO A 757 -1.90 -19.43 -33.44
C PRO A 757 -2.00 -18.02 -32.86
N SER A 758 -2.12 -17.87 -31.54
CA SER A 758 -2.30 -16.58 -30.89
C SER A 758 -1.18 -15.58 -31.20
N THR A 759 -1.57 -14.35 -31.53
CA THR A 759 -0.67 -13.24 -31.83
C THR A 759 -0.55 -12.24 -30.67
N THR A 760 -1.36 -12.40 -29.64
CA THR A 760 -1.47 -11.42 -28.53
C THR A 760 -1.02 -11.96 -27.17
N ASP A 761 -0.67 -13.24 -27.08
CA ASP A 761 -0.20 -13.83 -25.84
C ASP A 761 1.18 -13.31 -25.44
N THR A 762 1.24 -12.77 -24.24
CA THR A 762 2.48 -12.22 -23.68
C THR A 762 3.47 -13.28 -23.21
N TRP A 763 2.95 -14.45 -22.82
CA TRP A 763 3.72 -15.58 -22.26
C TRP A 763 3.56 -16.86 -23.11
N GLY A 764 2.57 -17.67 -22.82
CA GLY A 764 2.29 -18.93 -23.50
C GLY A 764 2.53 -20.17 -22.62
N ASN A 765 1.79 -20.29 -21.51
CA ASN A 765 1.86 -21.48 -20.67
C ASN A 765 1.50 -22.76 -21.44
N ALA A 766 0.47 -22.71 -22.29
CA ALA A 766 0.00 -23.87 -23.05
C ALA A 766 1.04 -24.48 -24.01
N PRO A 767 1.86 -23.68 -24.74
CA PRO A 767 3.01 -24.24 -25.48
C PRO A 767 4.07 -24.91 -24.58
N LEU A 768 4.35 -24.38 -23.39
CA LEU A 768 5.29 -25.02 -22.45
C LEU A 768 4.72 -26.30 -21.85
N GLU A 769 3.45 -26.34 -21.50
CA GLU A 769 2.74 -27.52 -21.02
C GLU A 769 2.76 -28.65 -22.07
N ALA A 770 2.57 -28.28 -23.35
CA ALA A 770 2.65 -29.22 -24.47
C ALA A 770 4.07 -29.79 -24.63
N GLN A 771 5.07 -28.93 -24.64
CA GLN A 771 6.48 -29.38 -24.75
C GLN A 771 6.89 -30.25 -23.57
N ALA A 772 6.46 -29.90 -22.36
CA ALA A 772 6.66 -30.72 -21.16
C ALA A 772 6.00 -32.09 -21.29
N SER A 773 4.88 -32.20 -22.01
CA SER A 773 4.19 -33.43 -22.31
C SER A 773 4.76 -34.17 -23.55
N GLY A 774 5.85 -33.68 -24.14
CA GLY A 774 6.53 -34.30 -25.29
C GLY A 774 5.88 -34.01 -26.64
N LEU A 775 5.08 -32.91 -26.77
CA LEU A 775 4.48 -32.54 -28.06
C LEU A 775 5.34 -31.49 -28.78
N PRO A 776 5.54 -31.63 -30.11
CA PRO A 776 5.97 -30.51 -30.92
C PRO A 776 4.93 -29.42 -30.95
N VAL A 777 5.37 -28.17 -31.04
CA VAL A 777 4.48 -27.00 -31.00
C VAL A 777 4.55 -26.19 -32.30
N VAL A 778 3.39 -25.65 -32.73
CA VAL A 778 3.35 -24.65 -33.80
C VAL A 778 2.84 -23.36 -33.18
N VAL A 779 3.65 -22.30 -33.20
CA VAL A 779 3.36 -21.00 -32.59
C VAL A 779 3.50 -19.89 -33.62
N SER A 780 2.84 -18.75 -33.36
CA SER A 780 3.01 -17.52 -34.14
C SER A 780 4.37 -16.86 -33.86
N ASP A 781 4.92 -16.14 -34.85
CA ASP A 781 6.07 -15.23 -34.72
C ASP A 781 5.74 -13.92 -33.98
N GLN A 782 4.51 -13.76 -33.51
CA GLN A 782 4.03 -12.63 -32.74
C GLN A 782 3.73 -13.05 -31.30
N GLY A 783 4.06 -12.17 -30.36
CA GLY A 783 3.85 -12.44 -28.93
C GLY A 783 5.00 -13.19 -28.27
N GLY A 784 4.83 -13.57 -27.01
CA GLY A 784 5.80 -14.28 -26.19
C GLY A 784 6.04 -15.75 -26.55
N PRO A 785 5.04 -16.50 -27.08
CA PRO A 785 5.17 -17.95 -27.33
C PRO A 785 6.33 -18.35 -28.25
N GLN A 786 6.70 -17.53 -29.23
CA GLN A 786 7.85 -17.77 -30.11
C GLN A 786 9.20 -17.97 -29.38
N GLU A 787 9.32 -17.37 -28.20
CA GLU A 787 10.54 -17.48 -27.40
C GLU A 787 10.58 -18.74 -26.53
N LEU A 788 9.48 -19.50 -26.50
CA LEU A 788 9.33 -20.69 -25.68
C LEU A 788 9.67 -21.96 -26.44
N MET A 789 10.17 -21.85 -27.65
CA MET A 789 10.48 -22.99 -28.49
C MET A 789 11.72 -22.73 -29.37
N VAL A 790 12.27 -23.73 -29.96
CA VAL A 790 13.37 -23.64 -30.94
C VAL A 790 12.83 -24.05 -32.30
N HIS A 791 12.82 -23.10 -33.26
CA HIS A 791 12.32 -23.35 -34.60
C HIS A 791 13.03 -24.54 -35.26
N GLU A 792 12.25 -25.44 -35.90
CA GLU A 792 12.66 -26.67 -36.55
C GLU A 792 13.30 -27.75 -35.64
N VAL A 793 13.45 -27.45 -34.34
CA VAL A 793 13.97 -28.40 -33.34
C VAL A 793 12.86 -28.89 -32.41
N THR A 794 12.10 -27.98 -31.78
CA THR A 794 11.02 -28.34 -30.85
C THR A 794 9.63 -28.11 -31.47
N GLY A 795 9.59 -27.61 -32.69
CA GLY A 795 8.37 -27.26 -33.40
C GLY A 795 8.59 -26.21 -34.49
N TYR A 796 7.53 -25.53 -34.89
CA TYR A 796 7.59 -24.49 -35.91
C TYR A 796 7.07 -23.14 -35.40
N CYS A 797 7.84 -22.09 -35.67
CA CYS A 797 7.39 -20.70 -35.51
C CYS A 797 6.95 -20.21 -36.91
N VAL A 798 5.68 -19.84 -37.04
CA VAL A 798 5.08 -19.45 -38.32
C VAL A 798 4.60 -18.01 -38.29
N LYS A 799 4.49 -17.37 -39.46
CA LYS A 799 3.95 -16.04 -39.55
C LYS A 799 2.51 -15.96 -39.05
N GLY A 800 2.30 -15.08 -38.14
CA GLY A 800 0.97 -14.83 -37.54
C GLY A 800 -0.05 -14.39 -38.61
N ARG A 801 -1.28 -14.95 -38.55
CA ARG A 801 -2.39 -14.66 -39.46
C ARG A 801 -2.20 -15.14 -40.93
N GLU A 802 -1.13 -15.89 -41.23
CA GLU A 802 -0.94 -16.49 -42.54
C GLU A 802 -1.38 -17.98 -42.52
N VAL A 803 -2.51 -18.27 -43.20
CA VAL A 803 -3.12 -19.62 -43.25
C VAL A 803 -2.14 -20.63 -43.84
N HIS A 804 -1.54 -20.36 -45.03
CA HIS A 804 -0.63 -21.27 -45.70
C HIS A 804 0.59 -21.63 -44.88
N ALA A 805 1.17 -20.66 -44.11
CA ALA A 805 2.31 -20.95 -43.24
C ALA A 805 1.96 -21.93 -42.10
N LEU A 806 0.74 -21.86 -41.61
CA LEU A 806 0.25 -22.79 -40.60
C LEU A 806 -0.02 -24.19 -41.22
N VAL A 807 -0.63 -24.23 -42.43
CA VAL A 807 -0.86 -25.48 -43.20
C VAL A 807 0.45 -26.19 -43.46
N ASP A 808 1.49 -25.50 -43.95
CA ASP A 808 2.80 -26.06 -44.23
C ASP A 808 3.44 -26.70 -42.97
N ALA A 809 3.32 -25.99 -41.82
CA ALA A 809 3.84 -26.50 -40.55
C ALA A 809 3.06 -27.75 -40.08
N MET A 810 1.74 -27.73 -40.19
CA MET A 810 0.89 -28.86 -39.86
C MET A 810 1.20 -30.04 -40.78
N HIS A 811 1.37 -29.81 -42.08
CA HIS A 811 1.70 -30.85 -43.07
C HIS A 811 3.06 -31.51 -42.80
N LYS A 812 4.09 -30.73 -42.46
CA LYS A 812 5.43 -31.26 -42.06
C LYS A 812 5.36 -32.15 -40.83
N LEU A 813 4.42 -31.85 -39.90
CA LEU A 813 4.24 -32.62 -38.67
C LEU A 813 3.32 -33.84 -38.83
N LEU A 814 2.85 -34.15 -40.02
CA LEU A 814 2.20 -35.45 -40.30
C LEU A 814 3.20 -36.61 -40.37
N ASP A 815 4.49 -36.32 -40.61
CA ASP A 815 5.56 -37.27 -40.53
C ASP A 815 5.78 -37.74 -39.09
N LEU A 816 5.57 -39.00 -38.80
CA LEU A 816 5.59 -39.57 -37.47
C LEU A 816 6.99 -39.48 -36.83
N ASP A 817 8.05 -39.75 -37.63
CA ASP A 817 9.41 -39.71 -37.09
C ASP A 817 9.84 -38.30 -36.76
N ARG A 818 9.46 -37.33 -37.56
CA ARG A 818 9.65 -35.89 -37.26
C ARG A 818 8.92 -35.50 -36.00
N ARG A 819 7.67 -35.89 -35.85
CA ARG A 819 6.89 -35.58 -34.63
C ARG A 819 7.58 -36.11 -33.39
N LYS A 820 8.01 -37.40 -33.44
CA LYS A 820 8.70 -38.07 -32.33
C LYS A 820 10.01 -37.37 -31.96
N ARG A 821 10.84 -37.04 -32.98
CA ARG A 821 12.13 -36.35 -32.74
C ARG A 821 11.90 -34.96 -32.13
N MET A 822 10.98 -34.16 -32.71
CA MET A 822 10.67 -32.82 -32.20
C MET A 822 10.02 -32.86 -30.82
N GLY A 823 9.15 -33.85 -30.55
CA GLY A 823 8.53 -34.00 -29.24
C GLY A 823 9.53 -34.36 -28.14
N ALA A 824 10.48 -35.25 -28.46
CA ALA A 824 11.60 -35.59 -27.57
C ALA A 824 12.50 -34.34 -27.30
N ALA A 825 12.82 -33.59 -28.35
CA ALA A 825 13.58 -32.34 -28.22
C ALA A 825 12.83 -31.30 -27.42
N ALA A 826 11.52 -31.17 -27.62
CA ALA A 826 10.64 -30.29 -26.86
C ALA A 826 10.65 -30.59 -25.35
N ARG A 827 10.55 -31.87 -25.00
CA ARG A 827 10.68 -32.35 -23.61
C ARG A 827 12.06 -32.03 -23.02
N ALA A 828 13.13 -32.37 -23.76
CA ALA A 828 14.49 -32.06 -23.33
C ALA A 828 14.74 -30.57 -23.13
N PHE A 829 14.19 -29.73 -24.01
CA PHE A 829 14.25 -28.28 -23.88
C PHE A 829 13.63 -27.77 -22.56
N VAL A 830 12.47 -28.32 -22.18
CA VAL A 830 11.83 -27.96 -20.91
C VAL A 830 12.63 -28.45 -19.71
N GLU A 831 13.17 -29.64 -19.77
CA GLU A 831 13.97 -30.25 -18.68
C GLU A 831 15.30 -29.53 -18.45
N GLN A 832 15.96 -29.09 -19.52
CA GLN A 832 17.20 -28.32 -19.45
C GLN A 832 16.96 -26.90 -18.92
N ASN A 833 15.79 -26.35 -19.21
CA ASN A 833 15.38 -25.02 -18.78
C ASN A 833 14.47 -25.06 -17.52
N LYS A 834 14.67 -26.04 -16.63
CA LYS A 834 14.10 -26.08 -15.27
C LYS A 834 14.69 -24.92 -14.46
N LEU A 835 14.29 -23.72 -14.81
CA LEU A 835 14.72 -22.50 -14.12
C LEU A 835 13.89 -22.31 -12.84
N ALA A 836 14.49 -21.59 -11.89
CA ALA A 836 13.87 -21.29 -10.61
C ALA A 836 12.45 -20.76 -10.82
N GLU A 837 11.51 -21.28 -10.05
CA GLU A 837 10.12 -20.85 -10.06
C GLU A 837 10.00 -19.32 -10.16
N PRO A 838 9.11 -18.78 -11.03
CA PRO A 838 8.96 -17.33 -11.24
C PRO A 838 8.72 -16.56 -9.95
N PHE A 839 8.27 -17.25 -8.91
CA PHE A 839 8.05 -16.70 -7.58
C PHE A 839 9.32 -16.22 -6.88
N SER A 840 10.49 -16.80 -7.21
CA SER A 840 11.76 -16.31 -6.66
C SER A 840 12.09 -14.90 -7.11
N ALA A 841 11.72 -14.50 -8.32
CA ALA A 841 11.92 -13.14 -8.81
C ALA A 841 11.03 -12.11 -8.09
N ILE A 842 9.85 -12.52 -7.65
CA ILE A 842 8.87 -11.66 -6.98
C ILE A 842 9.06 -11.70 -5.47
N LEU A 843 9.27 -12.90 -4.90
CA LEU A 843 9.39 -13.11 -3.46
C LEU A 843 10.81 -12.81 -2.94
N ASP A 844 11.83 -12.97 -3.77
CA ASP A 844 13.24 -12.74 -3.41
C ASP A 844 13.94 -11.88 -4.47
N SER A 845 13.37 -10.70 -4.67
CA SER A 845 13.84 -9.76 -5.70
C SER A 845 15.28 -9.28 -5.48
N ASP A 846 15.84 -9.38 -4.28
CA ASP A 846 17.20 -8.90 -3.99
C ASP A 846 18.26 -9.92 -4.37
N SER A 847 18.08 -11.21 -4.11
CA SER A 847 18.96 -12.25 -4.65
C SER A 847 18.85 -12.31 -6.18
N TYR A 848 17.67 -12.00 -6.74
CA TYR A 848 17.49 -11.85 -8.18
C TYR A 848 18.23 -10.60 -8.69
N ARG A 849 18.13 -9.46 -7.96
CA ARG A 849 18.89 -8.23 -8.26
C ARG A 849 20.40 -8.40 -8.13
N GLU A 850 20.90 -9.18 -7.17
CA GLU A 850 22.33 -9.43 -7.03
C GLU A 850 22.88 -10.28 -8.17
N ARG A 851 22.12 -11.25 -8.68
CA ARG A 851 22.46 -11.95 -9.92
C ARG A 851 22.55 -10.99 -11.10
N PHE A 852 21.62 -10.04 -11.20
CA PHE A 852 21.65 -8.95 -12.21
C PHE A 852 22.81 -7.97 -12.00
N LYS A 853 23.14 -7.60 -10.76
CA LYS A 853 24.27 -6.69 -10.46
C LYS A 853 25.63 -7.31 -10.76
N LYS A 854 25.82 -8.60 -10.51
CA LYS A 854 27.04 -9.33 -10.91
C LYS A 854 27.25 -9.31 -12.43
N ASN A 855 26.16 -9.37 -13.19
CA ASN A 855 26.22 -9.27 -14.66
C ASN A 855 26.39 -7.82 -15.14
N LYS A 856 25.98 -6.79 -14.37
CA LYS A 856 26.14 -5.36 -14.68
C LYS A 856 27.62 -4.90 -14.73
N LYS A 857 28.53 -5.56 -14.02
CA LYS A 857 29.97 -5.22 -14.10
C LYS A 857 30.59 -5.48 -15.47
N VAL A 858 29.90 -6.22 -16.35
CA VAL A 858 30.30 -6.47 -17.72
C VAL A 858 29.73 -5.45 -18.70
N ALA A 859 28.61 -4.76 -18.38
CA ALA A 859 27.85 -3.92 -19.32
C ALA A 859 28.05 -2.40 -19.15
N GLN A 860 28.97 -1.95 -18.30
CA GLN A 860 29.18 -0.51 -18.04
C GLN A 860 29.88 0.30 -19.17
N HIS A 861 30.04 -0.29 -20.35
CA HIS A 861 30.71 0.39 -21.47
C HIS A 861 29.79 0.98 -22.56
N ASP A 862 28.44 0.80 -22.47
CA ASP A 862 27.51 1.25 -23.52
C ASP A 862 26.30 2.03 -22.97
N GLU A 863 26.47 3.03 -22.11
CA GLU A 863 25.36 3.85 -21.58
C GLU A 863 24.75 4.83 -22.61
N ASP A 864 25.36 5.06 -23.78
CA ASP A 864 24.89 6.06 -24.74
C ASP A 864 24.13 5.52 -25.97
N ASP A 865 24.11 4.22 -26.22
CA ASP A 865 23.41 3.66 -27.38
C ASP A 865 21.97 3.25 -27.02
N ARG A 866 21.00 4.11 -27.38
CA ARG A 866 19.55 3.93 -27.17
C ARG A 866 18.86 3.26 -28.36
N SER A 867 19.60 2.55 -29.22
CA SER A 867 19.06 1.84 -30.39
C SER A 867 18.28 0.57 -29.99
N PRO A 868 17.37 0.08 -30.85
CA PRO A 868 16.74 -1.24 -30.67
C PRO A 868 17.74 -2.38 -30.54
N GLU A 869 18.89 -2.27 -31.19
CA GLU A 869 19.99 -3.23 -31.10
C GLU A 869 20.70 -3.23 -29.73
N ALA A 870 20.74 -2.08 -29.02
CA ALA A 870 21.25 -2.00 -27.66
C ALA A 870 20.32 -2.71 -26.67
N VAL A 871 19.00 -2.61 -26.86
CA VAL A 871 18.01 -3.36 -26.09
C VAL A 871 18.15 -4.86 -26.35
N ASP A 872 18.39 -5.26 -27.58
CA ASP A 872 18.64 -6.65 -27.95
C ASP A 872 19.93 -7.20 -27.33
N ARG A 873 21.02 -6.42 -27.37
CA ARG A 873 22.28 -6.78 -26.65
C ARG A 873 22.06 -6.88 -25.15
N TYR A 874 21.40 -5.90 -24.55
CA TYR A 874 21.04 -5.97 -23.12
C TYR A 874 20.25 -7.22 -22.76
N LEU A 875 19.30 -7.61 -23.61
CA LEU A 875 18.46 -8.77 -23.42
C LEU A 875 19.17 -10.11 -23.74
N VAL A 876 20.20 -10.10 -24.61
CA VAL A 876 21.03 -11.27 -24.94
C VAL A 876 22.06 -11.52 -23.85
N ASP A 877 22.79 -10.50 -23.39
CA ASP A 877 23.86 -10.64 -22.38
C ASP A 877 23.33 -11.10 -21.01
N HIS A 878 22.05 -10.87 -20.73
CA HIS A 878 21.41 -11.31 -19.48
C HIS A 878 20.80 -12.71 -19.55
N ARG A 879 20.89 -13.41 -20.69
CA ARG A 879 20.54 -14.83 -20.83
C ARG A 879 21.74 -15.77 -20.76
N VAL A 880 22.93 -15.27 -20.95
CA VAL A 880 24.09 -16.13 -21.11
C VAL A 880 24.91 -16.22 -19.84
N SER A 881 24.55 -17.12 -19.00
CA SER A 881 25.57 -18.00 -18.43
C SER A 881 25.11 -19.45 -18.61
N HIS A 882 24.99 -19.88 -19.82
CA HIS A 882 25.15 -21.33 -20.11
C HIS A 882 25.55 -21.55 -21.56
N ALA A 883 26.84 -21.70 -21.67
CA ALA A 883 27.44 -22.47 -22.76
C ALA A 883 26.61 -23.71 -23.05
N THR A 884 26.15 -23.79 -24.23
CA THR A 884 26.12 -25.04 -25.05
C THR A 884 25.43 -24.68 -26.37
N THR A 885 26.19 -23.97 -27.20
CA THR A 885 25.92 -23.97 -28.65
C THR A 885 26.86 -24.92 -29.42
N GLU A 886 27.44 -25.87 -28.70
CA GLU A 886 28.29 -26.89 -29.33
C GLU A 886 27.89 -28.30 -28.92
N ALA A 887 26.66 -28.70 -29.10
CA ALA A 887 26.30 -30.12 -29.12
C ALA A 887 24.84 -30.30 -29.56
N PHE A 888 24.52 -29.87 -30.79
CA PHE A 888 23.41 -30.43 -31.57
C PHE A 888 23.59 -30.08 -33.04
#